data_17e402e02efbc19fd28d8d3ecc9681ae
#
_entry.id   17e402e02efbc19fd28d8d3ecc9681ae
#
_cell.length_a   1.000
_cell.length_b   1.000
_cell.length_c   1.000
_cell.angle_alpha   90.00
_cell.angle_beta   90.00
_cell.angle_gamma   90.00
#
_symmetry.space_group_name_H-M   'P 1'
#
loop_
_entity.id
_entity.type
_entity.pdbx_description
1 polymer ?
#
loop_
_entity_poly.entity_id
_entity_poly.type
_entity_poly.pdbx_seq_one_letter_code
_entity_poly.pdbx_strand_id
1 'polypeptide(L)'
;MTVTVIELDIPFCDLRYGETTTEGTCPAVLGVDSERKCFNTIRTCAARASFTPSPLTLRFCMPAGDVEFTRNGQPVVVIPSIKSVNVTPAIINPGVDIGNRETVRVVFEDHPHSDAMVDKYLADRDYDPYQRGTFFAKLRARNPSLEGYAFRMLVGDEGDDLADMTTYHYVIDSASGQGEQFTIAAKDVLILADKKKAQAPRISNGVLAAGISEVDGSLTLSPAGIGNAEYPASGKVAIAGKEICSFTRSGDVLTLTQRGDSGTEADEHDEGEIVQLVLIYESEAPSTIINDILVNYTPGVDPAWINTAEWATEVDEYIGRLYSAEIAEPTSVIELLNELIEQVGLVFWWDSITKQLRLRSLRPVSAEATLYGDDQIMATTFRATEQPGKRISEVWTYYGQRNPLEGLDEVKNYRAAIATVDPEADQDYEQSAIKKIFSRWIASNNRPAASRLNSMLLSRYRDAPRKFSFSLYETIDAVPTLGAGFRVESWSLQDDTGAVVAEPAQVTSLERKEDRYVIDAQEAIFVTQEDLETSKVVFIDENMSGVNLRTLHDQIYSTPESYEVIRFIVSSGAIAGTVVVGDWPDFVDLTIVINGQALGRGGNAQGLLVNAQAGGTAIYTRYPISIDNQGTIGGGGGGGGFGTTSSELFPIEAGGGGGAGYPPGSGSSGVIENGQNGTTTAGGLGGAQGTAYAGGNGGGLGQAGQNTTYGTGAAGGRAVDGDSYINWINLGTVHGARVN
;
A
#
# COMPACT_ATOMS: atom_id res chain seq x y z
N MET A 1 -20.89 -0.94 -41.58
CA MET A 1 -21.77 -1.45 -40.48
C MET A 1 -20.85 -1.90 -39.36
N THR A 2 -21.13 -1.47 -38.14
CA THR A 2 -20.30 -1.88 -36.98
C THR A 2 -20.40 -3.38 -36.75
N VAL A 3 -19.27 -4.04 -36.64
CA VAL A 3 -19.14 -5.49 -36.41
C VAL A 3 -18.46 -5.75 -35.10
N THR A 4 -18.99 -6.73 -34.34
CA THR A 4 -18.37 -7.18 -33.09
C THR A 4 -17.91 -8.63 -33.27
N VAL A 5 -16.64 -8.88 -32.97
CA VAL A 5 -16.06 -10.23 -32.94
C VAL A 5 -15.59 -10.56 -31.53
N ILE A 6 -15.91 -11.75 -31.05
CA ILE A 6 -15.46 -12.27 -29.76
C ILE A 6 -14.36 -13.30 -29.99
N GLU A 7 -13.23 -13.15 -29.30
CA GLU A 7 -12.13 -14.10 -29.29
C GLU A 7 -11.99 -14.75 -27.89
N LEU A 8 -11.87 -16.08 -27.88
CA LEU A 8 -11.60 -16.87 -26.68
C LEU A 8 -10.28 -17.62 -26.86
N ASP A 9 -9.34 -17.44 -25.95
CA ASP A 9 -8.10 -18.20 -25.94
C ASP A 9 -8.25 -19.42 -25.03
N ILE A 10 -8.34 -20.59 -25.64
CA ILE A 10 -8.46 -21.88 -24.93
C ILE A 10 -7.11 -22.57 -24.94
N PRO A 11 -6.56 -23.00 -23.78
CA PRO A 11 -5.30 -23.72 -23.73
C PRO A 11 -5.46 -25.14 -24.28
N PHE A 12 -5.00 -25.35 -25.51
CA PHE A 12 -4.91 -26.65 -26.14
C PHE A 12 -3.49 -27.24 -26.03
N CYS A 13 -3.35 -28.57 -26.01
CA CYS A 13 -2.04 -29.20 -25.98
C CYS A 13 -1.36 -29.05 -27.34
N ASP A 14 -0.11 -28.60 -27.36
CA ASP A 14 0.68 -28.48 -28.60
C ASP A 14 1.23 -29.83 -29.09
N LEU A 15 1.44 -30.80 -28.17
CA LEU A 15 1.91 -32.13 -28.51
C LEU A 15 0.84 -32.92 -29.29
N ARG A 16 1.32 -33.78 -30.20
CA ARG A 16 0.49 -34.70 -30.95
C ARG A 16 0.97 -36.14 -30.76
N TYR A 17 0.02 -37.05 -30.49
CA TYR A 17 0.33 -38.46 -30.31
C TYR A 17 0.88 -39.08 -31.62
N GLY A 18 2.01 -39.82 -31.49
CA GLY A 18 2.66 -40.45 -32.63
C GLY A 18 3.46 -39.54 -33.55
N GLU A 19 3.53 -38.24 -33.26
CA GLU A 19 4.33 -37.27 -34.00
C GLU A 19 5.29 -36.56 -33.07
N THR A 20 6.45 -36.17 -33.56
CA THR A 20 7.39 -35.26 -32.84
C THR A 20 7.13 -33.84 -33.32
N THR A 21 6.68 -32.99 -32.41
CA THR A 21 6.51 -31.54 -32.65
C THR A 21 7.76 -30.79 -32.21
N THR A 22 7.82 -29.49 -32.47
CA THR A 22 8.90 -28.57 -31.94
C THR A 22 8.96 -28.61 -30.41
N GLU A 23 7.84 -28.84 -29.75
CA GLU A 23 7.70 -28.90 -28.28
C GLU A 23 7.94 -30.32 -27.72
N GLY A 24 8.13 -31.31 -28.57
CA GLY A 24 8.45 -32.66 -28.18
C GLY A 24 7.45 -33.72 -28.66
N THR A 25 7.48 -34.90 -28.04
CA THR A 25 6.63 -36.03 -28.37
C THR A 25 5.64 -36.27 -27.23
N CYS A 26 4.36 -36.52 -27.57
CA CYS A 26 3.37 -36.91 -26.58
C CYS A 26 3.67 -38.28 -25.97
N PRO A 27 3.95 -38.40 -24.67
CA PRO A 27 4.28 -39.66 -24.02
C PRO A 27 3.06 -40.51 -23.64
N ALA A 28 1.84 -40.09 -24.00
CA ALA A 28 0.63 -40.77 -23.61
C ALA A 28 0.58 -42.18 -24.23
N VAL A 29 0.18 -43.17 -23.45
CA VAL A 29 -0.13 -44.52 -23.97
C VAL A 29 -1.61 -44.53 -24.32
N LEU A 30 -1.91 -44.27 -25.58
CA LEU A 30 -3.27 -44.36 -26.12
C LEU A 30 -3.50 -45.74 -26.73
N GLY A 31 -4.69 -46.30 -26.52
CA GLY A 31 -5.09 -47.54 -27.18
C GLY A 31 -5.18 -47.38 -28.72
N VAL A 32 -5.30 -48.48 -29.41
CA VAL A 32 -5.46 -48.49 -30.89
C VAL A 32 -6.79 -47.85 -31.32
N ASP A 33 -7.73 -47.75 -30.39
CA ASP A 33 -9.06 -47.20 -30.57
C ASP A 33 -9.06 -45.67 -30.68
N SER A 34 -9.56 -45.13 -31.77
CA SER A 34 -9.65 -43.70 -32.06
C SER A 34 -10.47 -42.93 -31.04
N GLU A 35 -11.43 -43.54 -30.38
CA GLU A 35 -12.23 -42.94 -29.32
C GLU A 35 -11.43 -42.63 -28.05
N ARG A 36 -10.27 -43.27 -27.85
CA ARG A 36 -9.38 -43.05 -26.71
C ARG A 36 -8.39 -41.94 -26.91
N LYS A 37 -8.24 -41.38 -28.11
CA LYS A 37 -7.41 -40.20 -28.35
C LYS A 37 -8.01 -38.98 -27.63
N CYS A 38 -7.13 -38.19 -26.97
CA CYS A 38 -7.56 -37.00 -26.26
C CYS A 38 -8.20 -35.95 -27.20
N PHE A 39 -8.82 -34.91 -26.64
CA PHE A 39 -9.33 -33.74 -27.36
C PHE A 39 -8.45 -32.49 -27.12
N ASN A 40 -7.15 -32.69 -26.93
CA ASN A 40 -6.13 -31.67 -26.78
C ASN A 40 -6.33 -30.72 -25.58
N THR A 41 -7.15 -31.07 -24.61
CA THR A 41 -7.38 -30.30 -23.38
C THR A 41 -6.81 -31.04 -22.18
N ILE A 42 -6.43 -30.30 -21.14
CA ILE A 42 -5.88 -30.90 -19.90
C ILE A 42 -6.82 -31.93 -19.28
N ARG A 43 -8.13 -31.73 -19.39
CA ARG A 43 -9.14 -32.63 -18.86
C ARG A 43 -9.12 -34.00 -19.56
N THR A 44 -8.92 -34.01 -20.88
CA THR A 44 -8.94 -35.19 -21.69
C THR A 44 -7.56 -35.83 -21.89
N CYS A 45 -6.50 -35.20 -21.33
CA CYS A 45 -5.11 -35.66 -21.47
C CYS A 45 -4.85 -36.87 -20.59
N ALA A 46 -4.31 -37.96 -21.21
CA ALA A 46 -3.89 -39.17 -20.50
C ALA A 46 -2.52 -39.01 -19.78
N ALA A 47 -1.70 -38.04 -20.20
CA ALA A 47 -0.40 -37.75 -19.62
C ALA A 47 -0.32 -36.27 -19.16
N ARG A 48 -1.10 -35.93 -18.13
CA ARG A 48 -1.29 -34.53 -17.69
C ARG A 48 0.01 -33.81 -17.32
N ALA A 49 0.99 -34.51 -16.76
CA ALA A 49 2.29 -33.92 -16.40
C ALA A 49 3.07 -33.44 -17.63
N SER A 50 2.78 -33.94 -18.81
CA SER A 50 3.41 -33.56 -20.09
C SER A 50 2.50 -32.68 -20.95
N PHE A 51 1.40 -32.14 -20.38
CA PHE A 51 0.52 -31.26 -21.11
C PHE A 51 1.26 -29.93 -21.40
N THR A 52 1.41 -29.61 -22.68
CA THR A 52 2.09 -28.40 -23.15
C THR A 52 1.04 -27.45 -23.71
N PRO A 53 0.61 -26.43 -22.92
CA PRO A 53 -0.46 -25.53 -23.33
C PRO A 53 0.01 -24.58 -24.44
N SER A 54 -0.77 -24.50 -25.51
CA SER A 54 -0.66 -23.49 -26.56
C SER A 54 -2.05 -22.88 -26.78
N PRO A 55 -2.24 -21.55 -26.76
CA PRO A 55 -3.56 -20.98 -26.87
C PRO A 55 -4.13 -21.16 -28.28
N LEU A 56 -5.30 -21.78 -28.39
CA LEU A 56 -6.11 -21.75 -29.59
C LEU A 56 -7.15 -20.64 -29.49
N THR A 57 -7.08 -19.66 -30.38
CA THR A 57 -8.07 -18.58 -30.46
C THR A 57 -9.30 -19.00 -31.23
N LEU A 58 -10.42 -19.16 -30.54
CA LEU A 58 -11.73 -19.36 -31.12
C LEU A 58 -12.39 -18.00 -31.37
N ARG A 59 -12.95 -17.79 -32.57
CA ARG A 59 -13.54 -16.52 -32.99
C ARG A 59 -15.00 -16.68 -33.29
N PHE A 60 -15.81 -15.70 -32.86
CA PHE A 60 -17.26 -15.71 -33.02
C PHE A 60 -17.75 -14.34 -33.45
N CYS A 61 -18.78 -14.30 -34.29
CA CYS A 61 -19.48 -13.06 -34.67
C CYS A 61 -21.00 -13.25 -34.61
N MET A 62 -21.73 -12.13 -34.74
CA MET A 62 -23.17 -12.21 -35.04
C MET A 62 -23.36 -12.78 -36.45
N PRO A 63 -24.45 -13.53 -36.70
CA PRO A 63 -24.80 -13.99 -38.03
C PRO A 63 -24.99 -12.75 -38.92
N ALA A 64 -24.04 -12.48 -39.79
CA ALA A 64 -24.07 -11.43 -40.77
C ALA A 64 -23.62 -12.04 -42.09
N GLY A 65 -24.42 -12.01 -43.12
CA GLY A 65 -24.16 -12.42 -44.50
C GLY A 65 -22.83 -13.19 -44.80
N ASP A 66 -22.33 -13.06 -46.01
CA ASP A 66 -21.05 -13.63 -46.43
C ASP A 66 -19.86 -12.73 -46.08
N VAL A 67 -19.65 -12.39 -44.80
CA VAL A 67 -18.53 -11.56 -44.36
C VAL A 67 -17.28 -12.44 -44.19
N GLU A 68 -16.26 -12.18 -45.00
CA GLU A 68 -14.94 -12.77 -44.85
C GLU A 68 -14.11 -11.92 -43.89
N PHE A 69 -13.55 -12.55 -42.87
CA PHE A 69 -12.66 -11.91 -41.91
C PHE A 69 -11.19 -12.22 -42.21
N THR A 70 -10.37 -11.19 -42.08
CA THR A 70 -8.90 -11.32 -42.17
C THR A 70 -8.23 -10.87 -40.89
N ARG A 71 -7.00 -11.39 -40.64
CA ARG A 71 -6.10 -10.88 -39.62
C ARG A 71 -4.69 -10.79 -40.22
N ASN A 72 -4.13 -9.59 -40.23
CA ASN A 72 -2.90 -9.28 -40.94
C ASN A 72 -2.94 -9.70 -42.41
N GLY A 73 -4.07 -9.48 -43.08
CA GLY A 73 -4.31 -9.83 -44.47
C GLY A 73 -4.47 -11.32 -44.75
N GLN A 74 -4.53 -12.20 -43.73
CA GLN A 74 -4.76 -13.63 -43.90
C GLN A 74 -6.20 -14.01 -43.49
N PRO A 75 -6.90 -14.82 -44.30
CA PRO A 75 -8.23 -15.27 -43.94
C PRO A 75 -8.26 -16.04 -42.61
N VAL A 76 -9.23 -15.74 -41.75
CA VAL A 76 -9.45 -16.40 -40.48
C VAL A 76 -10.88 -16.92 -40.36
N VAL A 77 -11.03 -18.04 -39.70
CA VAL A 77 -12.36 -18.64 -39.47
C VAL A 77 -13.01 -17.95 -38.27
N VAL A 78 -14.22 -17.43 -38.49
CA VAL A 78 -15.08 -16.86 -37.46
C VAL A 78 -16.43 -17.57 -37.50
N ILE A 79 -16.91 -18.04 -36.33
CA ILE A 79 -18.13 -18.81 -36.20
C ILE A 79 -19.32 -17.86 -35.97
N PRO A 80 -20.33 -17.84 -36.85
CA PRO A 80 -21.49 -16.93 -36.72
C PRO A 80 -22.50 -17.49 -35.71
N SER A 81 -22.20 -17.40 -34.43
CA SER A 81 -23.02 -17.97 -33.34
C SER A 81 -23.41 -16.99 -32.25
N ILE A 82 -23.00 -15.72 -32.34
CA ILE A 82 -23.38 -14.71 -31.35
C ILE A 82 -24.84 -14.31 -31.57
N LYS A 83 -25.65 -14.42 -30.52
CA LYS A 83 -27.02 -13.94 -30.48
C LYS A 83 -27.13 -12.51 -29.96
N SER A 84 -26.39 -12.18 -28.91
CA SER A 84 -26.34 -10.83 -28.33
C SER A 84 -25.06 -10.61 -27.55
N VAL A 85 -24.63 -9.36 -27.56
CA VAL A 85 -23.54 -8.82 -26.72
C VAL A 85 -24.12 -7.70 -25.88
N ASN A 86 -23.88 -7.73 -24.58
CA ASN A 86 -24.27 -6.67 -23.66
C ASN A 86 -23.06 -6.29 -22.81
N VAL A 87 -22.70 -5.01 -22.85
CA VAL A 87 -21.60 -4.43 -22.09
C VAL A 87 -22.18 -3.59 -20.95
N THR A 88 -21.73 -3.84 -19.73
CA THR A 88 -21.99 -2.97 -18.60
C THR A 88 -20.66 -2.27 -18.27
N PRO A 89 -20.58 -0.95 -18.39
CA PRO A 89 -19.32 -0.24 -18.20
C PRO A 89 -18.83 -0.32 -16.77
N ALA A 90 -17.52 -0.15 -16.58
CA ALA A 90 -16.93 0.03 -15.26
C ALA A 90 -17.46 1.31 -14.61
N ILE A 91 -17.62 1.27 -13.28
CA ILE A 91 -17.90 2.44 -12.46
C ILE A 91 -16.80 2.51 -11.41
N ILE A 92 -15.94 3.51 -11.48
CA ILE A 92 -14.92 3.76 -10.46
C ILE A 92 -15.46 4.66 -9.35
N ASN A 93 -14.98 4.42 -8.13
CA ASN A 93 -15.30 5.24 -6.96
C ASN A 93 -14.02 5.94 -6.45
N PRO A 94 -13.68 7.14 -6.98
CA PRO A 94 -12.44 7.83 -6.69
C PRO A 94 -12.23 8.04 -5.18
N GLY A 95 -11.12 7.53 -4.62
CA GLY A 95 -10.76 7.67 -3.20
C GLY A 95 -11.67 6.93 -2.22
N VAL A 96 -12.42 5.93 -2.70
CA VAL A 96 -13.30 5.10 -1.86
C VAL A 96 -12.98 3.63 -2.03
N ASP A 97 -13.12 3.09 -3.23
CA ASP A 97 -12.86 1.70 -3.57
C ASP A 97 -12.62 1.54 -5.08
N ILE A 98 -12.38 0.32 -5.53
CA ILE A 98 -12.19 0.03 -6.96
C ILE A 98 -13.48 0.23 -7.78
N GLY A 99 -14.65 0.23 -7.15
CA GLY A 99 -15.95 0.35 -7.83
C GLY A 99 -16.43 -0.96 -8.47
N ASN A 100 -17.27 -0.82 -9.49
CA ASN A 100 -17.87 -1.95 -10.20
C ASN A 100 -17.03 -2.33 -11.43
N ARG A 101 -16.88 -3.64 -11.65
CA ARG A 101 -16.15 -4.21 -12.77
C ARG A 101 -16.88 -3.98 -14.09
N GLU A 102 -16.13 -3.66 -15.15
CA GLU A 102 -16.66 -3.78 -16.50
C GLU A 102 -17.06 -5.23 -16.78
N THR A 103 -18.24 -5.43 -17.32
CA THR A 103 -18.77 -6.78 -17.59
C THR A 103 -19.29 -6.87 -19.02
N VAL A 104 -18.80 -7.87 -19.74
CA VAL A 104 -19.30 -8.21 -21.07
C VAL A 104 -20.04 -9.54 -20.97
N ARG A 105 -21.31 -9.55 -21.31
CA ARG A 105 -22.13 -10.75 -21.37
C ARG A 105 -22.47 -11.07 -22.81
N VAL A 106 -22.04 -12.24 -23.27
CA VAL A 106 -22.32 -12.74 -24.62
C VAL A 106 -23.19 -13.97 -24.55
N VAL A 107 -24.26 -13.96 -25.33
CA VAL A 107 -25.13 -15.13 -25.53
C VAL A 107 -24.84 -15.70 -26.91
N PHE A 108 -24.51 -16.96 -26.97
CA PHE A 108 -24.28 -17.74 -28.21
C PHE A 108 -25.44 -18.67 -28.47
N GLU A 109 -25.71 -18.95 -29.74
CA GLU A 109 -26.55 -20.05 -30.17
C GLU A 109 -25.70 -21.33 -30.32
N ASP A 110 -26.05 -22.38 -29.61
CA ASP A 110 -25.33 -23.64 -29.69
C ASP A 110 -25.79 -24.41 -30.96
N HIS A 111 -24.86 -25.05 -31.66
CA HIS A 111 -25.10 -25.64 -32.95
C HIS A 111 -24.24 -26.89 -33.17
N PRO A 112 -24.65 -27.89 -34.02
CA PRO A 112 -23.79 -28.97 -34.47
C PRO A 112 -22.52 -28.41 -35.15
N HIS A 113 -21.38 -29.05 -34.91
CA HIS A 113 -20.10 -28.61 -35.46
C HIS A 113 -19.19 -29.78 -35.80
N SER A 114 -18.41 -29.65 -36.86
CA SER A 114 -17.51 -30.68 -37.38
C SER A 114 -16.23 -30.91 -36.54
N ASP A 115 -15.95 -30.05 -35.56
CA ASP A 115 -14.73 -30.05 -34.75
C ASP A 115 -13.43 -29.80 -35.55
N ALA A 116 -13.49 -29.36 -36.80
CA ALA A 116 -12.32 -29.20 -37.69
C ALA A 116 -11.22 -28.26 -37.12
N MET A 117 -11.62 -27.30 -36.30
CA MET A 117 -10.67 -26.34 -35.68
C MET A 117 -10.12 -26.80 -34.33
N VAL A 118 -10.82 -27.70 -33.63
CA VAL A 118 -10.58 -27.98 -32.22
C VAL A 118 -10.12 -29.41 -31.94
N ASP A 119 -10.21 -30.33 -32.92
CA ASP A 119 -9.77 -31.71 -32.77
C ASP A 119 -8.62 -32.05 -33.73
N LYS A 120 -7.40 -32.16 -33.20
CA LYS A 120 -6.20 -32.55 -33.99
C LYS A 120 -6.28 -33.99 -34.56
N TYR A 121 -7.16 -34.81 -34.02
CA TYR A 121 -7.32 -36.22 -34.41
C TYR A 121 -8.62 -36.45 -35.18
N LEU A 122 -9.21 -35.40 -35.75
CA LEU A 122 -10.49 -35.49 -36.44
C LEU A 122 -10.49 -36.58 -37.55
N ALA A 123 -9.40 -36.66 -38.32
CA ALA A 123 -9.27 -37.65 -39.40
C ALA A 123 -9.20 -39.09 -38.90
N ASP A 124 -8.86 -39.29 -37.62
CA ASP A 124 -8.74 -40.62 -37.00
C ASP A 124 -10.02 -41.03 -36.22
N ARG A 125 -11.03 -40.15 -36.18
CA ARG A 125 -12.30 -40.46 -35.51
C ARG A 125 -13.14 -41.37 -36.38
N ASP A 126 -13.74 -42.40 -35.80
CA ASP A 126 -14.64 -43.34 -36.43
C ASP A 126 -16.12 -42.94 -36.39
N TYR A 127 -16.38 -41.71 -36.01
CA TYR A 127 -17.71 -41.11 -35.94
C TYR A 127 -17.72 -39.71 -36.58
N ASP A 128 -18.89 -39.28 -36.99
CA ASP A 128 -19.13 -37.89 -37.47
C ASP A 128 -19.41 -36.98 -36.29
N PRO A 129 -18.49 -36.01 -35.99
CA PRO A 129 -18.67 -35.07 -34.88
C PRO A 129 -19.91 -34.18 -35.05
N TYR A 130 -20.41 -33.98 -36.27
CA TYR A 130 -21.61 -33.20 -36.55
C TYR A 130 -22.87 -33.83 -35.96
N GLN A 131 -22.87 -35.18 -35.87
CA GLN A 131 -23.99 -35.94 -35.35
C GLN A 131 -23.87 -36.24 -33.84
N ARG A 132 -22.75 -35.84 -33.20
CA ARG A 132 -22.50 -36.09 -31.78
C ARG A 132 -22.40 -34.80 -30.97
N GLY A 133 -23.57 -34.26 -30.59
CA GLY A 133 -23.67 -33.09 -29.72
C GLY A 133 -23.37 -31.78 -30.44
N THR A 134 -23.38 -30.71 -29.70
CA THR A 134 -23.25 -29.34 -30.17
C THR A 134 -21.89 -28.72 -29.80
N PHE A 135 -21.51 -27.60 -30.41
CA PHE A 135 -20.20 -26.99 -30.26
C PHE A 135 -19.89 -26.62 -28.81
N PHE A 136 -20.75 -25.84 -28.17
CA PHE A 136 -20.51 -25.38 -26.81
C PHE A 136 -20.70 -26.47 -25.76
N ALA A 137 -21.61 -27.40 -25.97
CA ALA A 137 -21.75 -28.59 -25.09
C ALA A 137 -20.47 -29.43 -25.09
N LYS A 138 -19.87 -29.69 -26.28
CA LYS A 138 -18.58 -30.36 -26.42
C LYS A 138 -17.43 -29.57 -25.82
N LEU A 139 -17.39 -28.22 -26.03
CA LEU A 139 -16.38 -27.34 -25.47
C LEU A 139 -16.38 -27.44 -23.94
N ARG A 140 -17.54 -27.37 -23.29
CA ARG A 140 -17.68 -27.53 -21.83
C ARG A 140 -17.29 -28.94 -21.33
N ALA A 141 -17.68 -29.98 -22.04
CA ALA A 141 -17.31 -31.35 -21.66
C ALA A 141 -15.77 -31.53 -21.66
N ARG A 142 -15.09 -30.89 -22.60
CA ARG A 142 -13.63 -30.91 -22.76
C ARG A 142 -12.92 -29.91 -21.83
N ASN A 143 -13.58 -28.80 -21.47
CA ASN A 143 -13.08 -27.74 -20.59
C ASN A 143 -14.15 -27.42 -19.53
N PRO A 144 -14.20 -28.16 -18.42
CA PRO A 144 -15.26 -28.00 -17.41
C PRO A 144 -15.24 -26.64 -16.70
N SER A 145 -14.11 -25.96 -16.72
CA SER A 145 -13.97 -24.56 -16.29
C SER A 145 -13.35 -23.75 -17.40
N LEU A 146 -13.99 -22.65 -17.76
CA LEU A 146 -13.46 -21.61 -18.66
C LEU A 146 -13.04 -20.37 -17.87
N GLU A 147 -13.27 -20.35 -16.58
CA GLU A 147 -12.97 -19.22 -15.69
C GLU A 147 -11.48 -18.88 -15.70
N GLY A 148 -11.19 -17.59 -15.82
CA GLY A 148 -9.84 -17.05 -15.86
C GLY A 148 -9.18 -17.09 -17.24
N TYR A 149 -9.82 -17.66 -18.28
CA TYR A 149 -9.28 -17.63 -19.65
C TYR A 149 -9.46 -16.25 -20.28
N ALA A 150 -8.51 -15.88 -21.15
CA ALA A 150 -8.56 -14.62 -21.87
C ALA A 150 -9.78 -14.53 -22.80
N PHE A 151 -10.44 -13.41 -22.73
CA PHE A 151 -11.59 -13.05 -23.53
C PHE A 151 -11.32 -11.68 -24.16
N ARG A 152 -11.50 -11.56 -25.48
CA ARG A 152 -11.39 -10.29 -26.18
C ARG A 152 -12.66 -9.98 -26.94
N MET A 153 -13.04 -8.71 -26.92
CA MET A 153 -14.10 -8.17 -27.76
C MET A 153 -13.47 -7.18 -28.75
N LEU A 154 -13.60 -7.45 -30.03
CA LEU A 154 -13.12 -6.63 -31.11
C LEU A 154 -14.31 -5.88 -31.71
N VAL A 155 -14.17 -4.57 -31.88
CA VAL A 155 -15.20 -3.69 -32.46
C VAL A 155 -14.59 -2.88 -33.60
N GLY A 156 -15.17 -2.98 -34.78
CA GLY A 156 -14.72 -2.27 -36.00
C GLY A 156 -15.84 -2.21 -37.03
N ASP A 157 -15.51 -1.83 -38.23
CA ASP A 157 -16.44 -1.82 -39.34
C ASP A 157 -16.35 -3.07 -40.23
N GLU A 158 -17.40 -3.33 -40.95
CA GLU A 158 -17.44 -4.44 -41.90
C GLU A 158 -16.37 -4.25 -42.99
N GLY A 159 -15.51 -5.26 -43.14
CA GLY A 159 -14.35 -5.25 -44.01
C GLY A 159 -13.02 -4.86 -43.39
N ASP A 160 -13.04 -4.42 -42.13
CA ASP A 160 -11.80 -4.16 -41.39
C ASP A 160 -11.05 -5.46 -41.11
N ASP A 161 -9.71 -5.39 -41.14
CA ASP A 161 -8.87 -6.46 -40.63
C ASP A 161 -9.00 -6.53 -39.10
N LEU A 162 -9.11 -7.75 -38.54
CA LEU A 162 -9.26 -7.94 -37.09
C LEU A 162 -8.10 -7.35 -36.27
N ALA A 163 -6.93 -7.13 -36.91
CA ALA A 163 -5.78 -6.51 -36.24
C ALA A 163 -5.96 -4.99 -36.06
N ASP A 164 -6.78 -4.37 -36.94
CA ASP A 164 -7.03 -2.91 -36.93
C ASP A 164 -8.28 -2.53 -36.07
N MET A 165 -9.10 -3.52 -35.70
CA MET A 165 -10.26 -3.31 -34.84
C MET A 165 -9.87 -2.94 -33.41
N THR A 166 -10.67 -2.07 -32.78
CA THR A 166 -10.50 -1.76 -31.36
C THR A 166 -10.70 -3.02 -30.51
N THR A 167 -9.66 -3.45 -29.81
CA THR A 167 -9.66 -4.68 -29.00
C THR A 167 -9.80 -4.36 -27.53
N TYR A 168 -10.82 -4.92 -26.89
CA TYR A 168 -11.05 -4.84 -25.43
C TYR A 168 -10.67 -6.17 -24.77
N HIS A 169 -9.91 -6.12 -23.69
CA HIS A 169 -9.35 -7.28 -23.01
C HIS A 169 -10.05 -7.55 -21.67
N TYR A 170 -10.53 -8.79 -21.50
CA TYR A 170 -11.22 -9.27 -20.31
C TYR A 170 -10.75 -10.67 -19.92
N VAL A 171 -11.25 -11.18 -18.80
CA VAL A 171 -11.15 -12.58 -18.39
C VAL A 171 -12.54 -13.17 -18.18
N ILE A 172 -12.69 -14.45 -18.51
CA ILE A 172 -13.96 -15.15 -18.30
C ILE A 172 -14.19 -15.32 -16.80
N ASP A 173 -15.32 -14.79 -16.31
CA ASP A 173 -15.79 -14.95 -14.93
C ASP A 173 -16.69 -16.18 -14.79
N SER A 174 -17.63 -16.36 -15.72
CA SER A 174 -18.53 -17.49 -15.69
C SER A 174 -18.99 -17.93 -17.08
N ALA A 175 -19.37 -19.19 -17.19
CA ALA A 175 -19.94 -19.76 -18.39
C ALA A 175 -21.08 -20.73 -18.04
N SER A 176 -22.21 -20.62 -18.74
CA SER A 176 -23.40 -21.44 -18.50
C SER A 176 -24.10 -21.80 -19.81
N GLY A 177 -24.73 -22.96 -19.85
CA GLY A 177 -25.57 -23.40 -20.99
C GLY A 177 -27.00 -23.65 -20.53
N GLN A 178 -27.96 -23.17 -21.30
CA GLN A 178 -29.38 -23.38 -21.06
C GLN A 178 -30.11 -23.63 -22.40
N GLY A 179 -30.65 -24.80 -22.61
CA GLY A 179 -31.28 -25.16 -23.88
C GLY A 179 -30.30 -25.10 -25.05
N GLU A 180 -30.67 -24.39 -26.08
CA GLU A 180 -29.85 -24.12 -27.27
C GLU A 180 -28.94 -22.88 -27.14
N GLN A 181 -28.80 -22.37 -25.95
CA GLN A 181 -27.98 -21.16 -25.71
C GLN A 181 -26.83 -21.46 -24.77
N PHE A 182 -25.71 -20.77 -25.04
CA PHE A 182 -24.55 -20.76 -24.21
C PHE A 182 -24.20 -19.33 -23.88
N THR A 183 -23.98 -19.01 -22.60
CA THR A 183 -23.68 -17.66 -22.14
C THR A 183 -22.32 -17.62 -21.51
N ILE A 184 -21.50 -16.65 -21.89
CA ILE A 184 -20.25 -16.30 -21.21
C ILE A 184 -20.42 -14.90 -20.61
N ALA A 185 -20.06 -14.75 -19.34
CA ALA A 185 -19.82 -13.45 -18.71
C ALA A 185 -18.32 -13.29 -18.51
N ALA A 186 -17.75 -12.24 -19.07
CA ALA A 186 -16.38 -11.83 -18.92
C ALA A 186 -16.33 -10.49 -18.18
N LYS A 187 -15.31 -10.30 -17.36
CA LYS A 187 -15.09 -9.10 -16.57
C LYS A 187 -13.69 -8.58 -16.76
N ASP A 188 -13.45 -7.37 -16.32
CA ASP A 188 -12.10 -6.83 -16.24
C ASP A 188 -11.20 -7.70 -15.34
N VAL A 189 -9.88 -7.56 -15.49
CA VAL A 189 -8.91 -8.45 -14.83
C VAL A 189 -8.89 -8.32 -13.30
N LEU A 190 -9.42 -7.23 -12.74
CA LEU A 190 -9.51 -7.03 -11.30
C LEU A 190 -10.43 -8.05 -10.61
N ILE A 191 -11.29 -8.76 -11.38
CA ILE A 191 -12.05 -9.91 -10.87
C ILE A 191 -11.13 -11.00 -10.29
N LEU A 192 -9.87 -11.05 -10.72
CA LEU A 192 -8.89 -12.00 -10.18
C LEU A 192 -8.57 -11.70 -8.71
N ALA A 193 -8.61 -10.44 -8.29
CA ALA A 193 -8.43 -10.00 -6.91
C ALA A 193 -9.63 -10.35 -5.99
N ASP A 194 -10.81 -10.55 -6.57
CA ASP A 194 -12.03 -10.94 -5.82
C ASP A 194 -12.06 -12.44 -5.50
N LYS A 195 -11.12 -13.23 -6.05
CA LYS A 195 -11.14 -14.69 -5.88
C LYS A 195 -10.66 -15.09 -4.49
N LYS A 196 -11.25 -16.15 -3.93
CA LYS A 196 -10.90 -16.68 -2.60
C LYS A 196 -9.41 -17.04 -2.42
N LYS A 197 -8.68 -17.27 -3.51
CA LYS A 197 -7.23 -17.57 -3.48
C LYS A 197 -6.37 -16.31 -3.52
N ALA A 198 -6.95 -15.15 -3.81
CA ALA A 198 -6.26 -13.86 -3.77
C ALA A 198 -6.28 -13.33 -2.33
N GLN A 199 -5.29 -13.73 -1.55
CA GLN A 199 -5.11 -13.37 -0.14
C GLN A 199 -3.66 -13.00 0.13
N ALA A 200 -3.46 -11.98 0.95
CA ALA A 200 -2.15 -11.53 1.42
C ALA A 200 -2.18 -11.36 2.96
N PRO A 201 -1.24 -11.98 3.70
CA PRO A 201 -0.33 -13.03 3.21
C PRO A 201 -1.09 -14.26 2.70
N ARG A 202 -0.40 -15.14 1.98
CA ARG A 202 -0.96 -16.45 1.64
C ARG A 202 -1.15 -17.28 2.90
N ILE A 203 -2.14 -18.18 2.90
CA ILE A 203 -2.30 -19.14 3.98
C ILE A 203 -1.03 -20.00 4.05
N SER A 204 -0.39 -20.02 5.22
CA SER A 204 0.75 -20.89 5.49
C SER A 204 0.27 -22.30 5.86
N ASN A 205 0.98 -23.32 5.34
CA ASN A 205 0.67 -24.71 5.63
C ASN A 205 1.51 -25.30 6.77
N GLY A 206 2.42 -24.49 7.34
CA GLY A 206 3.25 -24.90 8.47
C GLY A 206 2.49 -24.92 9.77
N VAL A 207 2.72 -25.96 10.58
CA VAL A 207 2.20 -26.10 11.94
C VAL A 207 3.35 -26.44 12.90
N LEU A 208 3.13 -26.28 14.19
CA LEU A 208 4.09 -26.68 15.22
C LEU A 208 4.29 -28.22 15.20
N ALA A 209 5.53 -28.65 15.07
CA ALA A 209 5.91 -30.07 15.15
C ALA A 209 5.87 -30.63 16.59
N ALA A 210 5.94 -29.75 17.58
CA ALA A 210 5.82 -30.04 19.02
C ALA A 210 5.37 -28.75 19.72
N GLY A 211 4.70 -28.90 20.87
CA GLY A 211 4.31 -27.76 21.70
C GLY A 211 5.51 -26.94 22.18
N ILE A 212 5.32 -25.66 22.39
CA ILE A 212 6.32 -24.72 22.93
C ILE A 212 5.74 -23.97 24.13
N SER A 213 6.59 -23.67 25.10
CA SER A 213 6.25 -22.84 26.26
C SER A 213 6.47 -21.35 25.95
N GLU A 214 6.00 -20.49 26.84
CA GLU A 214 6.16 -19.01 26.72
C GLU A 214 7.65 -18.56 26.71
N VAL A 215 8.59 -19.39 27.18
CA VAL A 215 10.02 -19.05 27.27
C VAL A 215 10.90 -19.75 26.22
N ASP A 216 10.33 -20.61 25.37
CA ASP A 216 11.10 -21.32 24.36
C ASP A 216 11.58 -20.33 23.26
N GLY A 217 12.88 -20.40 22.96
CA GLY A 217 13.56 -19.56 21.98
C GLY A 217 13.56 -20.12 20.56
N SER A 218 12.87 -21.24 20.31
CA SER A 218 12.79 -21.83 18.97
C SER A 218 11.57 -22.72 18.83
N LEU A 219 11.11 -22.89 17.59
CA LEU A 219 10.08 -23.85 17.21
C LEU A 219 10.51 -24.64 15.96
N THR A 220 9.92 -25.79 15.76
CA THR A 220 10.13 -26.59 14.55
C THR A 220 8.82 -26.70 13.78
N LEU A 221 8.88 -26.49 12.46
CA LEU A 221 7.74 -26.56 11.56
C LEU A 221 7.50 -28.00 11.09
N SER A 222 6.24 -28.36 10.89
CA SER A 222 5.76 -29.57 10.24
C SER A 222 4.81 -29.18 9.09
N PRO A 223 4.76 -29.92 7.97
CA PRO A 223 5.56 -31.11 7.61
C PRO A 223 7.02 -30.76 7.27
N ALA A 224 7.89 -31.78 7.30
CA ALA A 224 9.31 -31.63 6.98
C ALA A 224 9.53 -30.99 5.60
N GLY A 225 10.42 -30.01 5.53
CA GLY A 225 10.72 -29.24 4.29
C GLY A 225 9.86 -27.99 4.09
N ILE A 226 8.79 -27.80 4.89
CA ILE A 226 7.87 -26.66 4.75
C ILE A 226 8.57 -25.32 5.01
N GLY A 227 9.53 -25.28 5.93
CA GLY A 227 10.29 -24.08 6.23
C GLY A 227 10.97 -23.51 4.98
N ASN A 228 11.66 -24.36 4.21
CA ASN A 228 12.32 -23.92 2.97
C ASN A 228 11.32 -23.58 1.84
N ALA A 229 10.13 -24.17 1.87
CA ALA A 229 9.15 -23.99 0.82
C ALA A 229 8.34 -22.69 0.96
N GLU A 230 8.01 -22.29 2.21
CA GLU A 230 7.05 -21.21 2.44
C GLU A 230 7.59 -20.05 3.30
N TYR A 231 8.61 -20.28 4.13
CA TYR A 231 9.08 -19.26 5.07
C TYR A 231 10.40 -18.62 4.61
N PRO A 232 10.54 -17.29 4.66
CA PRO A 232 11.80 -16.59 4.35
C PRO A 232 12.88 -16.88 5.40
N ALA A 233 14.12 -16.43 5.17
CA ALA A 233 15.22 -16.60 6.11
C ALA A 233 15.02 -15.85 7.44
N SER A 234 14.24 -14.78 7.43
CA SER A 234 13.84 -14.01 8.62
C SER A 234 12.49 -13.33 8.36
N GLY A 235 11.79 -12.97 9.43
CA GLY A 235 10.49 -12.31 9.35
C GLY A 235 9.72 -12.45 10.65
N LYS A 236 8.40 -12.34 10.57
CA LYS A 236 7.49 -12.58 11.69
C LYS A 236 6.49 -13.69 11.36
N VAL A 237 6.08 -14.41 12.37
CA VAL A 237 5.01 -15.41 12.30
C VAL A 237 3.97 -15.14 13.39
N ALA A 238 2.71 -15.39 13.04
CA ALA A 238 1.61 -15.45 14.00
C ALA A 238 1.34 -16.93 14.34
N ILE A 239 1.41 -17.30 15.61
CA ILE A 239 1.16 -18.65 16.09
C ILE A 239 -0.27 -18.72 16.63
N ALA A 240 -1.07 -19.64 16.08
CA ALA A 240 -2.47 -19.87 16.46
C ALA A 240 -3.37 -18.61 16.43
N GLY A 241 -2.95 -17.52 15.74
CA GLY A 241 -3.66 -16.24 15.79
C GLY A 241 -3.65 -15.55 17.17
N LYS A 242 -2.70 -15.89 18.04
CA LYS A 242 -2.60 -15.36 19.41
C LYS A 242 -1.32 -14.57 19.65
N GLU A 243 -0.19 -15.08 19.21
CA GLU A 243 1.12 -14.50 19.44
C GLU A 243 1.86 -14.23 18.13
N ILE A 244 2.53 -13.09 18.03
CA ILE A 244 3.46 -12.77 16.95
C ILE A 244 4.88 -12.93 17.47
N CYS A 245 5.71 -13.65 16.70
CA CYS A 245 7.11 -13.86 17.00
C CYS A 245 7.98 -13.41 15.82
N SER A 246 9.02 -12.64 16.09
CA SER A 246 10.11 -12.41 15.13
C SER A 246 11.04 -13.62 15.08
N PHE A 247 11.52 -14.01 13.90
CA PHE A 247 12.34 -15.20 13.75
C PHE A 247 13.49 -15.05 12.75
N THR A 248 14.48 -15.95 12.90
CA THR A 248 15.41 -16.36 11.85
C THR A 248 15.28 -17.85 11.62
N ARG A 249 15.43 -18.29 10.36
CA ARG A 249 15.14 -19.69 9.97
C ARG A 249 16.39 -20.44 9.50
N SER A 250 16.46 -21.71 9.89
CA SER A 250 17.41 -22.69 9.35
C SER A 250 16.68 -24.02 9.10
N GLY A 251 16.42 -24.37 7.84
CA GLY A 251 15.58 -25.50 7.49
C GLY A 251 14.15 -25.31 7.99
N ASP A 252 13.63 -26.26 8.77
CA ASP A 252 12.30 -26.19 9.39
C ASP A 252 12.32 -25.60 10.81
N VAL A 253 13.50 -25.19 11.31
CA VAL A 253 13.64 -24.58 12.63
C VAL A 253 13.58 -23.07 12.51
N LEU A 254 12.65 -22.46 13.25
CA LEU A 254 12.59 -21.02 13.47
C LEU A 254 13.20 -20.71 14.84
N THR A 255 14.30 -19.96 14.86
CA THR A 255 14.85 -19.39 16.09
C THR A 255 14.11 -18.08 16.36
N LEU A 256 13.40 -18.02 17.49
CA LEU A 256 12.57 -16.86 17.86
C LEU A 256 13.48 -15.79 18.45
N THR A 257 13.66 -14.70 17.71
CA THR A 257 14.50 -13.57 18.13
C THR A 257 13.75 -12.64 19.08
N GLN A 258 12.42 -12.63 18.97
CA GLN A 258 11.52 -11.91 19.86
C GLN A 258 10.20 -12.67 19.97
N ARG A 259 9.74 -12.92 21.20
CA ARG A 259 8.44 -13.45 21.58
C ARG A 259 7.53 -12.29 21.96
N GLY A 260 6.21 -12.46 21.77
CA GLY A 260 5.24 -11.41 22.10
C GLY A 260 5.51 -10.11 21.36
N ASP A 261 5.84 -10.18 20.06
CA ASP A 261 6.11 -9.02 19.22
C ASP A 261 4.80 -8.33 18.78
N SER A 262 4.89 -7.12 18.21
CA SER A 262 3.76 -6.37 17.64
C SER A 262 2.56 -6.24 18.58
N GLY A 263 2.83 -6.02 19.88
CA GLY A 263 1.80 -5.80 20.91
C GLY A 263 1.05 -7.04 21.37
N THR A 264 1.51 -8.23 21.00
CA THR A 264 1.06 -9.51 21.57
C THR A 264 1.86 -9.87 22.82
N GLU A 265 1.43 -10.87 23.57
CA GLU A 265 2.16 -11.42 24.72
C GLU A 265 2.67 -12.83 24.38
N ALA A 266 3.80 -13.23 24.97
CA ALA A 266 4.31 -14.59 24.83
C ALA A 266 3.35 -15.58 25.51
N ASP A 267 3.01 -16.67 24.82
CA ASP A 267 2.05 -17.68 25.27
C ASP A 267 2.60 -19.10 25.06
N GLU A 268 1.97 -20.08 25.68
CA GLU A 268 2.19 -21.49 25.38
C GLU A 268 1.38 -21.91 24.15
N HIS A 269 1.96 -22.79 23.34
CA HIS A 269 1.33 -23.26 22.12
C HIS A 269 1.43 -24.78 21.99
N ASP A 270 0.34 -25.41 21.56
CA ASP A 270 0.26 -26.85 21.40
C ASP A 270 0.82 -27.35 20.07
N GLU A 271 1.23 -28.62 20.03
CA GLU A 271 1.57 -29.33 18.79
C GLU A 271 0.42 -29.26 17.80
N GLY A 272 0.72 -28.96 16.53
CA GLY A 272 -0.26 -28.87 15.43
C GLY A 272 -0.91 -27.50 15.28
N GLU A 273 -0.64 -26.52 16.15
CA GLU A 273 -1.13 -25.15 15.93
C GLU A 273 -0.49 -24.52 14.70
N ILE A 274 -1.28 -23.72 13.97
CA ILE A 274 -0.86 -23.07 12.72
C ILE A 274 0.18 -21.99 13.00
N VAL A 275 1.22 -21.96 12.16
CA VAL A 275 2.27 -20.94 12.17
C VAL A 275 2.12 -20.10 10.88
N GLN A 276 1.34 -19.02 10.94
CA GLN A 276 1.04 -18.14 9.81
C GLN A 276 2.16 -17.12 9.59
N LEU A 277 2.70 -17.04 8.37
CA LEU A 277 3.66 -15.98 8.01
C LEU A 277 2.96 -14.62 8.01
N VAL A 278 3.58 -13.63 8.63
CA VAL A 278 3.11 -12.23 8.64
C VAL A 278 3.69 -11.51 7.42
N LEU A 279 2.84 -10.79 6.70
CA LEU A 279 3.28 -9.89 5.62
C LEU A 279 3.57 -8.51 6.21
N ILE A 280 4.76 -8.00 5.90
CA ILE A 280 5.26 -6.74 6.46
C ILE A 280 5.64 -5.80 5.33
N TYR A 281 5.14 -4.59 5.41
CA TYR A 281 5.59 -3.44 4.61
C TYR A 281 6.16 -2.39 5.56
N GLU A 282 7.37 -1.95 5.29
CA GLU A 282 8.06 -0.94 6.11
C GLU A 282 8.47 0.25 5.23
N SER A 283 7.80 1.38 5.41
CA SER A 283 8.11 2.62 4.69
C SER A 283 8.17 2.43 3.16
N GLU A 284 7.11 1.87 2.60
CA GLU A 284 7.00 1.58 1.17
C GLU A 284 6.06 2.55 0.46
N ALA A 285 6.36 2.85 -0.81
CA ALA A 285 5.46 3.63 -1.65
C ALA A 285 4.16 2.85 -1.94
N PRO A 286 2.98 3.49 -1.96
CA PRO A 286 1.71 2.80 -2.24
C PRO A 286 1.71 2.05 -3.58
N SER A 287 2.38 2.57 -4.61
CA SER A 287 2.54 1.90 -5.90
C SER A 287 3.30 0.57 -5.78
N THR A 288 4.34 0.52 -4.95
CA THR A 288 5.12 -0.70 -4.66
C THR A 288 4.25 -1.72 -3.93
N ILE A 289 3.52 -1.29 -2.90
CA ILE A 289 2.63 -2.16 -2.12
C ILE A 289 1.54 -2.75 -3.02
N ILE A 290 0.85 -1.92 -3.81
CA ILE A 290 -0.22 -2.37 -4.70
C ILE A 290 0.32 -3.34 -5.77
N ASN A 291 1.49 -3.05 -6.35
CA ASN A 291 2.14 -3.95 -7.30
C ASN A 291 2.47 -5.30 -6.68
N ASP A 292 3.06 -5.31 -5.47
CA ASP A 292 3.39 -6.55 -4.75
C ASP A 292 2.13 -7.40 -4.47
N ILE A 293 1.07 -6.79 -3.93
CA ILE A 293 -0.21 -7.45 -3.64
C ILE A 293 -0.82 -8.05 -4.91
N LEU A 294 -0.79 -7.33 -6.03
CA LEU A 294 -1.35 -7.81 -7.30
C LEU A 294 -0.51 -8.92 -7.92
N VAL A 295 0.80 -8.78 -8.00
CA VAL A 295 1.68 -9.72 -8.70
C VAL A 295 1.92 -10.98 -7.88
N ASN A 296 2.18 -10.84 -6.58
CA ASN A 296 2.60 -11.96 -5.74
C ASN A 296 1.44 -12.65 -5.03
N TYR A 297 0.31 -11.96 -4.81
CA TYR A 297 -0.81 -12.51 -4.03
C TYR A 297 -2.09 -12.70 -4.82
N THR A 298 -2.14 -12.27 -6.10
CA THR A 298 -3.32 -12.44 -6.98
C THR A 298 -2.99 -13.40 -8.11
N PRO A 299 -3.39 -14.68 -8.02
CA PRO A 299 -3.11 -15.65 -9.06
C PRO A 299 -3.72 -15.26 -10.42
N GLY A 300 -2.89 -15.22 -11.47
CA GLY A 300 -3.32 -14.93 -12.84
C GLY A 300 -3.13 -13.49 -13.29
N VAL A 301 -2.69 -12.58 -12.42
CA VAL A 301 -2.25 -11.23 -12.82
C VAL A 301 -0.89 -11.34 -13.51
N ASP A 302 -0.81 -10.78 -14.71
CA ASP A 302 0.44 -10.70 -15.48
C ASP A 302 1.16 -9.38 -15.13
N PRO A 303 2.42 -9.41 -14.66
CA PRO A 303 3.19 -8.19 -14.38
C PRO A 303 3.29 -7.22 -15.57
N ALA A 304 3.17 -7.70 -16.80
CA ALA A 304 3.16 -6.87 -18.00
C ALA A 304 1.95 -5.92 -18.10
N TRP A 305 0.90 -6.16 -17.30
CA TRP A 305 -0.28 -5.28 -17.22
C TRP A 305 -0.05 -4.06 -16.34
N ILE A 306 1.09 -3.98 -15.67
CA ILE A 306 1.42 -2.91 -14.71
C ILE A 306 2.61 -2.11 -15.21
N ASN A 307 2.39 -0.82 -15.45
CA ASN A 307 3.47 0.12 -15.73
C ASN A 307 4.00 0.71 -14.40
N THR A 308 4.92 -0.01 -13.75
CA THR A 308 5.45 0.37 -12.45
C THR A 308 6.15 1.74 -12.44
N ALA A 309 6.76 2.14 -13.56
CA ALA A 309 7.41 3.43 -13.69
C ALA A 309 6.40 4.59 -13.72
N GLU A 310 5.30 4.43 -14.46
CA GLU A 310 4.19 5.41 -14.50
C GLU A 310 3.56 5.56 -13.12
N TRP A 311 3.30 4.44 -12.43
CA TRP A 311 2.74 4.44 -11.07
C TRP A 311 3.66 5.10 -10.05
N ALA A 312 4.96 4.81 -10.12
CA ALA A 312 5.95 5.40 -9.23
C ALA A 312 6.00 6.92 -9.41
N THR A 313 6.04 7.40 -10.66
CA THR A 313 6.03 8.84 -10.97
C THR A 313 4.76 9.52 -10.45
N GLU A 314 3.58 8.94 -10.70
CA GLU A 314 2.30 9.49 -10.24
C GLU A 314 2.23 9.57 -8.71
N VAL A 315 2.67 8.51 -8.01
CA VAL A 315 2.65 8.47 -6.55
C VAL A 315 3.68 9.42 -5.95
N ASP A 316 4.87 9.50 -6.52
CA ASP A 316 5.94 10.36 -6.00
C ASP A 316 5.58 11.84 -6.15
N GLU A 317 5.04 12.23 -7.32
CA GLU A 317 4.67 13.61 -7.62
C GLU A 317 3.48 14.11 -6.77
N TYR A 318 2.44 13.27 -6.58
CA TYR A 318 1.18 13.72 -5.97
C TYR A 318 0.91 13.20 -4.55
N ILE A 319 1.58 12.15 -4.12
CA ILE A 319 1.44 11.60 -2.77
C ILE A 319 2.69 11.87 -1.95
N GLY A 320 3.88 11.46 -2.43
CA GLY A 320 5.17 11.67 -1.80
C GLY A 320 5.25 11.14 -0.36
N ARG A 321 4.43 10.14 0.01
CA ARG A 321 4.34 9.57 1.36
C ARG A 321 4.54 8.06 1.31
N LEU A 322 5.19 7.53 2.33
CA LEU A 322 5.43 6.09 2.50
C LEU A 322 4.45 5.51 3.53
N TYR A 323 4.13 4.24 3.38
CA TYR A 323 3.17 3.53 4.21
C TYR A 323 3.79 2.26 4.78
N SER A 324 3.30 1.82 5.93
CA SER A 324 3.79 0.62 6.63
C SER A 324 2.62 -0.15 7.17
N ALA A 325 2.66 -1.48 7.07
CA ALA A 325 1.62 -2.34 7.64
C ALA A 325 2.19 -3.70 8.03
N GLU A 326 1.63 -4.30 9.06
CA GLU A 326 1.79 -5.71 9.41
C GLU A 326 0.45 -6.42 9.24
N ILE A 327 0.40 -7.42 8.35
CA ILE A 327 -0.81 -8.20 8.07
C ILE A 327 -0.57 -9.62 8.53
N ALA A 328 -1.12 -9.97 9.69
CA ALA A 328 -0.85 -11.22 10.38
C ALA A 328 -1.81 -12.35 9.97
N GLU A 329 -2.94 -12.03 9.36
CA GLU A 329 -3.94 -12.99 8.90
C GLU A 329 -4.17 -12.86 7.39
N PRO A 330 -4.43 -14.00 6.68
CA PRO A 330 -4.75 -13.98 5.28
C PRO A 330 -6.00 -13.12 4.98
N THR A 331 -5.77 -11.92 4.48
CA THR A 331 -6.79 -10.92 4.15
C THR A 331 -7.04 -10.92 2.64
N SER A 332 -8.28 -10.70 2.22
CA SER A 332 -8.63 -10.61 0.79
C SER A 332 -7.87 -9.47 0.11
N VAL A 333 -7.27 -9.75 -1.06
CA VAL A 333 -6.55 -8.74 -1.84
C VAL A 333 -7.43 -7.54 -2.16
N ILE A 334 -8.69 -7.75 -2.51
CA ILE A 334 -9.62 -6.66 -2.83
C ILE A 334 -9.88 -5.74 -1.62
N GLU A 335 -9.93 -6.30 -0.41
CA GLU A 335 -10.09 -5.54 0.83
C GLU A 335 -8.85 -4.66 1.07
N LEU A 336 -7.65 -5.22 0.97
CA LEU A 336 -6.39 -4.47 1.12
C LEU A 336 -6.24 -3.36 0.07
N LEU A 337 -6.63 -3.63 -1.18
CA LEU A 337 -6.61 -2.61 -2.23
C LEU A 337 -7.60 -1.48 -1.96
N ASN A 338 -8.83 -1.79 -1.51
CA ASN A 338 -9.82 -0.78 -1.18
C ASN A 338 -9.37 0.09 0.00
N GLU A 339 -8.78 -0.50 1.04
CA GLU A 339 -8.19 0.26 2.14
C GLU A 339 -7.10 1.24 1.65
N LEU A 340 -6.20 0.78 0.78
CA LEU A 340 -5.16 1.64 0.23
C LEU A 340 -5.73 2.74 -0.66
N ILE A 341 -6.70 2.43 -1.52
CA ILE A 341 -7.37 3.41 -2.38
C ILE A 341 -8.00 4.52 -1.55
N GLU A 342 -8.73 4.16 -0.50
CA GLU A 342 -9.37 5.12 0.41
C GLU A 342 -8.34 5.94 1.19
N GLN A 343 -7.35 5.28 1.81
CA GLN A 343 -6.47 5.92 2.78
C GLN A 343 -5.32 6.70 2.16
N VAL A 344 -4.92 6.36 0.93
CA VAL A 344 -3.93 7.11 0.16
C VAL A 344 -4.59 8.20 -0.69
N GLY A 345 -5.84 8.00 -1.08
CA GLY A 345 -6.56 8.84 -2.02
C GLY A 345 -6.17 8.53 -3.46
N LEU A 346 -6.50 7.33 -3.90
CA LEU A 346 -6.18 6.84 -5.23
C LEU A 346 -7.42 6.60 -6.07
N VAL A 347 -7.23 6.51 -7.37
CA VAL A 347 -8.18 6.00 -8.36
C VAL A 347 -7.50 4.85 -9.08
N PHE A 348 -8.15 3.70 -9.14
CA PHE A 348 -7.56 2.49 -9.68
C PHE A 348 -8.56 1.76 -10.57
N TRP A 349 -8.14 1.41 -11.82
CA TRP A 349 -9.03 0.76 -12.78
C TRP A 349 -8.25 -0.04 -13.83
N TRP A 350 -8.96 -0.88 -14.57
CA TRP A 350 -8.45 -1.57 -15.74
C TRP A 350 -8.77 -0.78 -17.02
N ASP A 351 -7.76 -0.52 -17.82
CA ASP A 351 -7.91 -0.02 -19.18
C ASP A 351 -7.94 -1.22 -20.14
N SER A 352 -9.12 -1.59 -20.54
CA SER A 352 -9.37 -2.78 -21.38
C SER A 352 -8.79 -2.66 -22.79
N ILE A 353 -8.56 -1.45 -23.29
CA ILE A 353 -7.99 -1.19 -24.63
C ILE A 353 -6.47 -1.33 -24.59
N THR A 354 -5.81 -0.65 -23.68
CA THR A 354 -4.34 -0.68 -23.59
C THR A 354 -3.82 -1.89 -22.84
N LYS A 355 -4.71 -2.69 -22.25
CA LYS A 355 -4.37 -3.87 -21.45
C LYS A 355 -3.48 -3.51 -20.26
N GLN A 356 -3.82 -2.41 -19.57
CA GLN A 356 -3.05 -1.89 -18.45
C GLN A 356 -3.94 -1.63 -17.23
N LEU A 357 -3.41 -1.96 -16.06
CA LEU A 357 -3.93 -1.46 -14.80
C LEU A 357 -3.47 0.00 -14.63
N ARG A 358 -4.41 0.91 -14.43
CA ARG A 358 -4.14 2.33 -14.29
C ARG A 358 -4.30 2.75 -12.84
N LEU A 359 -3.40 3.60 -12.39
CA LEU A 359 -3.41 4.20 -11.06
C LEU A 359 -3.26 5.71 -11.20
N ARG A 360 -4.10 6.47 -10.51
CA ARG A 360 -3.99 7.93 -10.38
C ARG A 360 -4.23 8.36 -8.95
N SER A 361 -3.60 9.45 -8.58
CA SER A 361 -3.85 10.14 -7.32
C SER A 361 -5.08 11.03 -7.43
N LEU A 362 -5.85 11.14 -6.35
CA LEU A 362 -6.87 12.18 -6.25
C LEU A 362 -6.20 13.54 -6.21
N ARG A 363 -6.57 14.41 -7.14
CA ARG A 363 -6.00 15.75 -7.29
C ARG A 363 -7.02 16.74 -7.83
N PRO A 364 -6.80 18.05 -7.64
CA PRO A 364 -7.62 19.08 -8.23
C PRO A 364 -7.67 18.97 -9.77
N VAL A 365 -8.79 19.33 -10.34
CA VAL A 365 -8.92 19.46 -11.79
C VAL A 365 -8.30 20.79 -12.20
N SER A 366 -7.35 20.77 -13.14
CA SER A 366 -6.72 21.99 -13.66
C SER A 366 -7.74 22.97 -14.25
N ALA A 367 -7.52 24.26 -14.06
CA ALA A 367 -8.30 25.31 -14.74
C ALA A 367 -8.19 25.22 -16.28
N GLU A 368 -7.10 24.64 -16.79
CA GLU A 368 -6.83 24.42 -18.21
C GLU A 368 -7.34 23.06 -18.71
N ALA A 369 -8.03 22.27 -17.86
CA ALA A 369 -8.58 20.99 -18.26
C ALA A 369 -9.66 21.18 -19.33
N THR A 370 -9.83 20.16 -20.19
CA THR A 370 -10.83 20.18 -21.27
C THR A 370 -12.20 20.60 -20.74
N LEU A 371 -12.82 21.58 -21.39
CA LEU A 371 -14.16 22.05 -21.07
C LEU A 371 -15.16 21.43 -22.06
N TYR A 372 -16.20 20.82 -21.52
CA TYR A 372 -17.37 20.37 -22.30
C TYR A 372 -18.56 21.27 -22.00
N GLY A 373 -19.02 21.97 -23.00
CA GLY A 373 -20.17 22.89 -22.91
C GLY A 373 -21.42 22.36 -23.63
N ASP A 374 -22.49 23.14 -23.60
CA ASP A 374 -23.78 22.81 -24.22
C ASP A 374 -23.71 22.61 -25.76
N ASP A 375 -22.63 23.04 -26.41
CA ASP A 375 -22.38 22.84 -27.87
C ASP A 375 -21.81 21.42 -28.16
N GLN A 376 -21.18 20.77 -27.21
CA GLN A 376 -20.57 19.43 -27.32
C GLN A 376 -21.44 18.36 -26.66
N ILE A 377 -22.22 18.77 -25.66
CA ILE A 377 -23.14 17.90 -24.94
C ILE A 377 -24.43 17.73 -25.77
N MET A 378 -24.85 16.48 -25.97
CA MET A 378 -26.10 16.21 -26.68
C MET A 378 -27.29 16.81 -25.93
N ALA A 379 -28.09 17.58 -26.65
CA ALA A 379 -29.24 18.30 -26.08
C ALA A 379 -30.14 17.39 -25.24
N THR A 380 -30.57 17.88 -24.08
CA THR A 380 -31.46 17.18 -23.12
C THR A 380 -30.86 15.97 -22.39
N THR A 381 -29.58 15.66 -22.60
CA THR A 381 -28.94 14.52 -21.89
C THR A 381 -28.27 14.93 -20.60
N PHE A 382 -27.90 16.19 -20.39
CA PHE A 382 -27.24 16.66 -19.19
C PHE A 382 -28.15 16.56 -17.95
N ARG A 383 -27.62 15.97 -16.89
CA ARG A 383 -28.26 15.86 -15.58
C ARG A 383 -27.24 16.06 -14.49
N ALA A 384 -27.57 16.89 -13.51
CA ALA A 384 -26.83 17.02 -12.26
C ALA A 384 -27.69 16.47 -11.12
N THR A 385 -27.13 15.59 -10.30
CA THR A 385 -27.82 14.96 -9.16
C THR A 385 -26.94 15.05 -7.93
N GLU A 386 -27.43 15.66 -6.86
CA GLU A 386 -26.74 15.74 -5.58
C GLU A 386 -26.61 14.36 -4.91
N GLN A 387 -25.52 14.14 -4.22
CA GLN A 387 -25.21 12.91 -3.47
C GLN A 387 -25.06 13.20 -1.96
N PRO A 388 -26.13 13.57 -1.23
CA PRO A 388 -26.04 14.02 0.16
C PRO A 388 -25.48 12.95 1.10
N GLY A 389 -25.62 11.66 0.76
CA GLY A 389 -25.04 10.56 1.54
C GLY A 389 -23.50 10.48 1.50
N LYS A 390 -22.84 11.26 0.65
CA LYS A 390 -21.37 11.35 0.58
C LYS A 390 -20.78 12.53 1.36
N ARG A 391 -21.62 13.41 1.93
CA ARG A 391 -21.15 14.55 2.70
C ARG A 391 -20.38 14.12 3.94
N ILE A 392 -19.28 14.83 4.24
CA ILE A 392 -18.44 14.60 5.42
C ILE A 392 -18.11 15.98 6.03
N SER A 393 -18.41 16.18 7.31
CA SER A 393 -18.03 17.38 8.05
C SER A 393 -16.97 17.13 9.12
N GLU A 394 -16.74 15.86 9.46
CA GLU A 394 -15.77 15.47 10.47
C GLU A 394 -15.10 14.14 10.07
N VAL A 395 -13.76 14.08 10.12
CA VAL A 395 -12.98 12.88 9.85
C VAL A 395 -12.13 12.53 11.06
N TRP A 396 -12.25 11.28 11.52
CA TRP A 396 -11.42 10.70 12.57
C TRP A 396 -10.57 9.59 11.96
N THR A 397 -9.25 9.76 11.91
CA THR A 397 -8.31 8.72 11.48
C THR A 397 -7.55 8.18 12.68
N TYR A 398 -7.77 6.89 12.97
CA TYR A 398 -7.03 6.10 13.96
C TYR A 398 -5.87 5.41 13.25
N TYR A 399 -4.64 5.53 13.77
CA TYR A 399 -3.44 5.02 13.10
C TYR A 399 -2.38 4.53 14.10
N GLY A 400 -1.32 3.85 13.59
CA GLY A 400 -0.33 3.20 14.43
C GLY A 400 -0.91 1.99 15.15
N GLN A 401 -1.38 1.00 14.38
CA GLN A 401 -1.93 -0.25 14.91
C GLN A 401 -0.99 -0.88 15.94
N ARG A 402 -1.53 -1.35 17.06
CA ARG A 402 -0.76 -1.97 18.15
C ARG A 402 -0.59 -3.46 17.96
N ASN A 403 -1.66 -4.15 17.66
CA ASN A 403 -1.70 -5.59 17.51
C ASN A 403 -2.46 -5.95 16.22
N PRO A 404 -1.79 -6.50 15.20
CA PRO A 404 -2.43 -6.86 13.94
C PRO A 404 -3.34 -8.09 14.02
N LEU A 405 -3.39 -8.79 15.16
CA LEU A 405 -4.33 -9.89 15.43
C LEU A 405 -5.64 -9.41 16.06
N GLU A 406 -5.73 -8.15 16.50
CA GLU A 406 -6.98 -7.57 17.00
C GLU A 406 -7.77 -6.90 15.87
N GLY A 407 -9.10 -6.79 16.06
CA GLY A 407 -10.01 -6.17 15.11
C GLY A 407 -9.60 -4.74 14.74
N LEU A 408 -9.75 -4.40 13.46
CA LEU A 408 -9.37 -3.08 12.95
C LEU A 408 -10.26 -1.96 13.49
N ASP A 409 -11.54 -2.22 13.79
CA ASP A 409 -12.52 -1.25 14.26
C ASP A 409 -12.44 -0.95 15.77
N GLU A 410 -11.47 -1.52 16.47
CA GLU A 410 -11.26 -1.30 17.90
C GLU A 410 -10.33 -0.11 18.16
N VAL A 411 -10.88 0.99 18.66
CA VAL A 411 -10.12 2.22 18.98
C VAL A 411 -8.89 1.96 19.87
N LYS A 412 -9.00 1.04 20.85
CA LYS A 412 -7.89 0.70 21.76
C LYS A 412 -6.69 0.09 21.04
N ASN A 413 -6.90 -0.47 19.84
CA ASN A 413 -5.86 -1.09 19.02
C ASN A 413 -4.99 -0.06 18.27
N TYR A 414 -5.16 1.24 18.51
CA TYR A 414 -4.39 2.29 17.88
C TYR A 414 -3.60 3.12 18.89
N ARG A 415 -2.41 3.57 18.48
CA ARG A 415 -1.53 4.42 19.31
C ARG A 415 -1.92 5.89 19.24
N ALA A 416 -2.47 6.31 18.11
CA ALA A 416 -2.79 7.70 17.84
C ALA A 416 -4.10 7.84 17.06
N ALA A 417 -4.70 9.02 17.18
CA ALA A 417 -5.84 9.43 16.38
C ALA A 417 -5.73 10.93 16.06
N ILE A 418 -6.18 11.30 14.88
CA ILE A 418 -6.34 12.70 14.49
C ILE A 418 -7.79 12.94 14.08
N ALA A 419 -8.39 13.98 14.64
CA ALA A 419 -9.72 14.45 14.27
C ALA A 419 -9.59 15.80 13.57
N THR A 420 -10.26 15.93 12.43
CA THR A 420 -10.39 17.20 11.71
C THR A 420 -11.86 17.48 11.51
N VAL A 421 -12.29 18.67 11.90
CA VAL A 421 -13.71 19.10 11.89
C VAL A 421 -13.80 20.35 11.02
N ASP A 422 -14.80 20.41 10.17
CA ASP A 422 -15.22 21.62 9.49
C ASP A 422 -16.47 22.19 10.16
N PRO A 423 -16.31 23.19 11.06
CA PRO A 423 -17.45 23.72 11.82
C PRO A 423 -18.42 24.53 10.97
N GLU A 424 -18.01 25.07 9.81
CA GLU A 424 -18.89 25.80 8.91
C GLU A 424 -19.83 24.81 8.20
N ALA A 425 -19.29 23.64 7.77
CA ALA A 425 -20.10 22.60 7.17
C ALA A 425 -21.20 22.08 8.09
N ASP A 426 -20.93 21.98 9.40
CA ASP A 426 -21.96 21.59 10.39
C ASP A 426 -23.05 22.66 10.54
N GLN A 427 -22.70 23.94 10.44
CA GLN A 427 -23.67 25.05 10.49
C GLN A 427 -24.51 25.14 9.23
N ASP A 428 -23.91 24.95 8.06
CA ASP A 428 -24.59 25.05 6.75
C ASP A 428 -25.66 23.97 6.57
N TYR A 429 -25.45 22.79 7.16
CA TYR A 429 -26.34 21.64 6.99
C TYR A 429 -27.11 21.26 8.27
N GLU A 430 -26.89 21.95 9.40
CA GLU A 430 -27.51 21.68 10.70
C GLU A 430 -27.34 20.21 11.20
N GLN A 431 -26.38 19.47 10.62
CA GLN A 431 -26.14 18.05 10.94
C GLN A 431 -24.69 17.67 10.68
N SER A 432 -24.04 17.07 11.68
CA SER A 432 -22.69 16.49 11.53
C SER A 432 -22.72 15.20 10.71
N ALA A 433 -21.73 15.05 9.83
CA ALA A 433 -21.48 13.85 9.06
C ALA A 433 -20.06 13.33 9.36
N ILE A 434 -19.98 12.33 10.24
CA ILE A 434 -18.71 11.84 10.79
C ILE A 434 -18.23 10.61 10.00
N LYS A 435 -16.97 10.67 9.49
CA LYS A 435 -16.27 9.53 8.90
C LYS A 435 -15.18 9.07 9.86
N LYS A 436 -15.16 7.78 10.22
CA LYS A 436 -14.07 7.14 10.98
C LYS A 436 -13.28 6.21 10.09
N ILE A 437 -11.95 6.33 10.15
CA ILE A 437 -11.01 5.50 9.41
C ILE A 437 -10.07 4.84 10.42
N PHE A 438 -9.91 3.53 10.28
CA PHE A 438 -9.02 2.71 11.08
C PHE A 438 -7.92 2.19 10.17
N SER A 439 -6.71 2.75 10.32
CA SER A 439 -5.62 2.51 9.39
C SER A 439 -4.57 1.55 9.94
N ARG A 440 -4.41 0.38 9.29
CA ARG A 440 -3.23 -0.46 9.46
C ARG A 440 -2.03 0.06 8.66
N TRP A 441 -2.25 0.93 7.68
CA TRP A 441 -1.26 1.40 6.71
C TRP A 441 -0.45 2.61 7.16
N ILE A 442 -0.95 3.37 8.12
CA ILE A 442 -0.31 4.58 8.61
C ILE A 442 0.40 4.26 9.92
N ALA A 443 1.74 4.30 9.91
CA ALA A 443 2.56 4.10 11.10
C ALA A 443 2.33 5.21 12.14
N SER A 444 2.63 4.95 13.43
CA SER A 444 2.41 5.91 14.53
C SER A 444 3.19 7.21 14.38
N ASN A 445 4.33 7.19 13.72
CA ASN A 445 5.17 8.35 13.42
C ASN A 445 4.75 9.10 12.14
N ASN A 446 3.77 8.58 11.37
CA ASN A 446 3.35 9.16 10.09
C ASN A 446 2.06 9.98 10.22
N ARG A 447 2.00 10.88 11.22
CA ARG A 447 0.92 11.85 11.39
C ARG A 447 0.60 12.66 10.12
N PRO A 448 1.60 13.06 9.29
CA PRO A 448 1.33 13.78 8.04
C PRO A 448 0.44 13.02 7.05
N ALA A 449 0.58 11.69 6.94
CA ALA A 449 -0.31 10.90 6.08
C ALA A 449 -1.76 10.91 6.59
N ALA A 450 -1.95 10.78 7.91
CA ALA A 450 -3.28 10.85 8.51
C ALA A 450 -3.91 12.25 8.37
N SER A 451 -3.13 13.32 8.56
CA SER A 451 -3.58 14.70 8.37
C SER A 451 -3.99 14.97 6.92
N ARG A 452 -3.14 14.55 5.96
CA ARG A 452 -3.44 14.68 4.52
C ARG A 452 -4.73 13.95 4.15
N LEU A 453 -4.92 12.73 4.64
CA LEU A 453 -6.15 11.95 4.41
C LEU A 453 -7.38 12.69 4.89
N ASN A 454 -7.36 13.22 6.12
CA ASN A 454 -8.47 13.99 6.67
C ASN A 454 -8.78 15.24 5.84
N SER A 455 -7.75 16.03 5.52
CA SER A 455 -7.90 17.26 4.72
C SER A 455 -8.42 16.96 3.32
N MET A 456 -7.92 15.93 2.67
CA MET A 456 -8.38 15.49 1.34
C MET A 456 -9.86 15.10 1.35
N LEU A 457 -10.30 14.32 2.34
CA LEU A 457 -11.69 13.89 2.45
C LEU A 457 -12.62 15.05 2.75
N LEU A 458 -12.24 15.95 3.65
CA LEU A 458 -13.04 17.15 3.95
C LEU A 458 -13.11 18.06 2.73
N SER A 459 -11.99 18.36 2.07
CA SER A 459 -11.99 19.21 0.86
C SER A 459 -12.92 18.67 -0.24
N ARG A 460 -12.95 17.34 -0.41
CA ARG A 460 -13.73 16.72 -1.49
C ARG A 460 -15.20 16.51 -1.15
N TYR A 461 -15.52 16.30 0.12
CA TYR A 461 -16.84 15.84 0.56
C TYR A 461 -17.48 16.73 1.63
N ARG A 462 -16.92 17.91 1.91
CA ARG A 462 -17.53 18.93 2.78
C ARG A 462 -18.97 19.21 2.36
N ASP A 463 -19.14 19.46 1.07
CA ASP A 463 -20.44 19.61 0.45
C ASP A 463 -20.84 18.31 -0.26
N ALA A 464 -22.15 18.10 -0.43
CA ALA A 464 -22.66 16.95 -1.14
C ALA A 464 -22.22 17.01 -2.61
N PRO A 465 -21.31 16.14 -3.10
CA PRO A 465 -20.85 16.24 -4.48
C PRO A 465 -22.00 15.92 -5.44
N ARG A 466 -22.03 16.61 -6.57
CA ARG A 466 -22.98 16.31 -7.63
C ARG A 466 -22.46 15.20 -8.53
N LYS A 467 -23.36 14.33 -8.96
CA LYS A 467 -23.13 13.40 -10.07
C LYS A 467 -23.63 14.07 -11.34
N PHE A 468 -22.77 14.17 -12.34
CA PHE A 468 -23.09 14.60 -13.69
C PHE A 468 -23.26 13.39 -14.59
N SER A 469 -24.33 13.37 -15.38
CA SER A 469 -24.57 12.34 -16.40
C SER A 469 -24.97 13.03 -17.69
N PHE A 470 -24.26 12.75 -18.80
CA PHE A 470 -24.52 13.36 -20.10
C PHE A 470 -23.97 12.50 -21.25
N SER A 471 -24.33 12.87 -22.49
CA SER A 471 -23.77 12.21 -23.65
C SER A 471 -23.04 13.22 -24.54
N LEU A 472 -21.88 12.79 -25.07
CA LEU A 472 -21.12 13.52 -26.09
C LEU A 472 -21.34 12.88 -27.46
N TYR A 473 -21.29 13.68 -28.53
CA TYR A 473 -21.35 13.17 -29.89
C TYR A 473 -20.12 12.32 -30.21
N GLU A 474 -20.26 11.24 -30.98
CA GLU A 474 -19.16 10.37 -31.40
C GLU A 474 -18.05 11.13 -32.14
N THR A 475 -18.41 12.23 -32.83
CA THR A 475 -17.50 13.06 -33.63
C THR A 475 -16.62 14.02 -32.82
N ILE A 476 -16.66 13.94 -31.48
CA ILE A 476 -15.86 14.84 -30.63
C ILE A 476 -14.36 14.46 -30.70
N ASP A 477 -13.48 15.46 -30.88
CA ASP A 477 -12.05 15.28 -31.05
C ASP A 477 -11.36 14.78 -29.75
N ALA A 478 -11.89 15.17 -28.58
CA ALA A 478 -11.32 14.84 -27.27
C ALA A 478 -12.35 14.11 -26.42
N VAL A 479 -12.33 12.78 -26.41
CA VAL A 479 -13.14 11.96 -25.52
C VAL A 479 -12.42 11.83 -24.18
N PRO A 480 -13.08 12.13 -23.04
CA PRO A 480 -12.44 11.95 -21.75
C PRO A 480 -12.23 10.46 -21.46
N THR A 481 -11.11 10.11 -20.82
CA THR A 481 -10.86 8.74 -20.38
C THR A 481 -11.38 8.51 -18.97
N LEU A 482 -11.62 7.25 -18.60
CA LEU A 482 -12.01 6.88 -17.26
C LEU A 482 -10.99 7.44 -16.24
N GLY A 483 -11.46 8.00 -15.12
CA GLY A 483 -10.62 8.63 -14.11
C GLY A 483 -10.03 9.99 -14.47
N ALA A 484 -10.25 10.51 -15.70
CA ALA A 484 -9.76 11.82 -16.10
C ALA A 484 -10.55 12.95 -15.46
N GLY A 485 -9.85 14.03 -15.09
CA GLY A 485 -10.46 15.30 -14.70
C GLY A 485 -10.78 16.15 -15.92
N PHE A 486 -11.91 16.82 -15.91
CA PHE A 486 -12.36 17.76 -16.93
C PHE A 486 -13.25 18.85 -16.30
N ARG A 487 -13.64 19.82 -17.09
CA ARG A 487 -14.61 20.84 -16.67
C ARG A 487 -15.89 20.70 -17.49
N VAL A 488 -17.02 20.91 -16.84
CA VAL A 488 -18.35 20.85 -17.50
C VAL A 488 -19.11 22.15 -17.27
N GLU A 489 -19.66 22.68 -18.33
CA GLU A 489 -20.50 23.88 -18.33
C GLU A 489 -21.85 23.54 -18.92
N SER A 490 -22.91 23.96 -18.24
CA SER A 490 -24.26 23.84 -18.74
C SER A 490 -25.12 25.02 -18.21
N TRP A 491 -26.09 25.46 -18.96
CA TRP A 491 -27.03 26.49 -18.52
C TRP A 491 -27.71 26.18 -17.19
N SER A 492 -27.73 24.91 -16.76
CA SER A 492 -28.30 24.49 -15.49
C SER A 492 -27.30 24.58 -14.32
N LEU A 493 -26.03 24.86 -14.57
CA LEU A 493 -24.98 25.07 -13.58
C LEU A 493 -24.72 26.57 -13.41
N GLN A 494 -25.26 27.15 -12.35
CA GLN A 494 -25.22 28.60 -12.12
C GLN A 494 -24.69 28.89 -10.71
N ASP A 495 -23.99 30.01 -10.57
CA ASP A 495 -23.64 30.56 -9.27
C ASP A 495 -24.84 31.31 -8.62
N ASP A 496 -24.60 31.91 -7.46
CA ASP A 496 -25.59 32.69 -6.70
C ASP A 496 -26.08 33.94 -7.41
N THR A 497 -25.36 34.42 -8.43
CA THR A 497 -25.77 35.54 -9.31
C THR A 497 -26.57 35.09 -10.52
N GLY A 498 -26.65 33.78 -10.80
CA GLY A 498 -27.26 33.19 -11.99
C GLY A 498 -26.33 33.14 -13.19
N ALA A 499 -25.03 33.42 -13.01
CA ALA A 499 -24.04 33.23 -14.08
C ALA A 499 -23.70 31.76 -14.25
N VAL A 500 -23.59 31.31 -15.52
CA VAL A 500 -23.18 29.93 -15.81
C VAL A 500 -21.74 29.72 -15.36
N VAL A 501 -21.50 28.63 -14.68
CA VAL A 501 -20.18 28.24 -14.15
C VAL A 501 -19.71 26.93 -14.74
N ALA A 502 -18.40 26.84 -14.94
CA ALA A 502 -17.75 25.60 -15.38
C ALA A 502 -17.25 24.83 -14.15
N GLU A 503 -17.89 23.70 -13.87
CA GLU A 503 -17.61 22.88 -12.69
C GLU A 503 -16.54 21.82 -12.95
N PRO A 504 -15.60 21.62 -12.03
CA PRO A 504 -14.62 20.56 -12.15
C PRO A 504 -15.26 19.19 -11.89
N ALA A 505 -14.96 18.21 -12.74
CA ALA A 505 -15.51 16.87 -12.63
C ALA A 505 -14.48 15.80 -12.97
N GLN A 506 -14.68 14.59 -12.43
CA GLN A 506 -13.86 13.41 -12.70
C GLN A 506 -14.74 12.32 -13.29
N VAL A 507 -14.33 11.75 -14.42
CA VAL A 507 -15.07 10.66 -15.08
C VAL A 507 -15.10 9.42 -14.18
N THR A 508 -16.30 8.96 -13.86
CA THR A 508 -16.51 7.74 -13.05
C THR A 508 -17.00 6.56 -13.87
N SER A 509 -17.62 6.81 -15.02
CA SER A 509 -18.01 5.77 -15.99
C SER A 509 -18.03 6.32 -17.40
N LEU A 510 -17.62 5.50 -18.36
CA LEU A 510 -17.61 5.83 -19.78
C LEU A 510 -18.15 4.62 -20.57
N GLU A 511 -19.21 4.84 -21.33
CA GLU A 511 -19.79 3.83 -22.22
C GLU A 511 -19.80 4.37 -23.65
N ARG A 512 -19.19 3.66 -24.59
CA ARG A 512 -19.31 3.95 -26.02
C ARG A 512 -20.56 3.27 -26.57
N LYS A 513 -21.45 4.04 -27.21
CA LYS A 513 -22.58 3.58 -28.02
C LYS A 513 -22.35 3.88 -29.49
N GLU A 514 -23.21 3.38 -30.35
CA GLU A 514 -23.04 3.51 -31.81
C GLU A 514 -22.86 4.96 -32.29
N ASP A 515 -23.52 5.92 -31.63
CA ASP A 515 -23.60 7.34 -32.08
C ASP A 515 -23.07 8.33 -31.04
N ARG A 516 -22.62 7.86 -29.87
CA ARG A 516 -22.28 8.73 -28.73
C ARG A 516 -21.43 8.07 -27.68
N TYR A 517 -20.84 8.89 -26.81
CA TYR A 517 -20.27 8.48 -25.55
C TYR A 517 -21.21 8.88 -24.41
N VAL A 518 -21.58 7.95 -23.56
CA VAL A 518 -22.35 8.21 -22.32
C VAL A 518 -21.37 8.32 -21.18
N ILE A 519 -21.40 9.43 -20.46
CA ILE A 519 -20.45 9.76 -19.42
C ILE A 519 -21.19 9.96 -18.11
N ASP A 520 -20.73 9.25 -17.08
CA ASP A 520 -21.00 9.59 -15.69
C ASP A 520 -19.73 10.17 -15.07
N ALA A 521 -19.86 11.26 -14.34
CA ALA A 521 -18.77 11.92 -13.64
C ALA A 521 -19.21 12.37 -12.26
N GLN A 522 -18.26 12.46 -11.35
CA GLN A 522 -18.46 13.05 -10.03
C GLN A 522 -17.79 14.42 -9.98
N GLU A 523 -18.49 15.38 -9.45
CA GLU A 523 -17.92 16.69 -9.13
C GLU A 523 -16.65 16.53 -8.28
N ALA A 524 -15.58 17.23 -8.65
CA ALA A 524 -14.27 17.10 -8.05
C ALA A 524 -13.83 18.43 -7.41
N ILE A 525 -14.51 18.79 -6.33
CA ILE A 525 -14.15 19.98 -5.54
C ILE A 525 -12.90 19.64 -4.75
N PHE A 526 -11.88 20.51 -4.84
CA PHE A 526 -10.75 20.56 -3.93
C PHE A 526 -10.56 22.02 -3.55
N VAL A 527 -10.62 22.30 -2.26
CA VAL A 527 -10.16 23.57 -1.73
C VAL A 527 -8.65 23.63 -2.00
N THR A 528 -8.18 24.72 -2.48
CA THR A 528 -6.87 25.04 -3.11
C THR A 528 -5.68 24.15 -2.73
N GLN A 529 -4.72 24.03 -3.67
CA GLN A 529 -3.47 23.28 -3.52
C GLN A 529 -2.60 23.74 -2.32
N GLU A 530 -2.88 24.91 -1.73
CA GLU A 530 -2.24 25.42 -0.50
C GLU A 530 -2.65 24.63 0.76
N ASP A 531 -3.83 23.99 0.77
CA ASP A 531 -4.28 23.16 1.89
C ASP A 531 -3.72 21.72 1.85
N LEU A 532 -3.22 21.28 0.71
CA LEU A 532 -2.37 20.09 0.59
C LEU A 532 -0.93 20.58 0.83
N GLU A 533 -0.47 20.59 2.09
CA GLU A 533 0.85 21.04 2.50
C GLU A 533 1.94 20.68 1.48
N THR A 534 2.45 21.67 0.75
CA THR A 534 3.58 21.51 -0.17
C THR A 534 4.90 21.31 0.57
N SER A 535 4.95 21.64 1.88
CA SER A 535 6.10 21.40 2.74
C SER A 535 6.03 20.00 3.35
N LYS A 536 7.07 19.20 3.20
CA LYS A 536 7.24 17.94 3.91
C LYS A 536 7.41 18.21 5.41
N VAL A 537 6.50 17.74 6.25
CA VAL A 537 6.54 17.95 7.71
C VAL A 537 6.70 16.63 8.43
N VAL A 538 7.69 16.53 9.30
CA VAL A 538 7.97 15.36 10.15
C VAL A 538 7.74 15.73 11.60
N PHE A 539 6.85 15.02 12.29
CA PHE A 539 6.59 15.22 13.71
C PHE A 539 7.39 14.26 14.58
N ILE A 540 7.93 14.77 15.68
CA ILE A 540 8.55 14.00 16.75
C ILE A 540 7.63 14.16 17.95
N ASP A 541 6.65 13.24 18.07
CA ASP A 541 5.58 13.32 19.08
C ASP A 541 5.87 12.45 20.31
N GLU A 542 6.86 11.56 20.23
CA GLU A 542 7.25 10.64 21.30
C GLU A 542 8.69 10.91 21.76
N ASN A 543 9.03 10.37 22.95
CA ASN A 543 10.40 10.47 23.46
C ASN A 543 11.32 9.50 22.72
N MET A 544 12.35 10.03 22.07
CA MET A 544 13.33 9.26 21.31
C MET A 544 14.74 9.45 21.88
N SER A 545 15.49 8.37 22.16
CA SER A 545 16.85 8.45 22.73
C SER A 545 17.94 8.92 21.77
N GLY A 546 17.64 8.95 20.48
CA GLY A 546 18.50 9.45 19.41
C GLY A 546 17.66 9.70 18.18
N VAL A 547 17.86 10.82 17.50
CA VAL A 547 17.09 11.27 16.37
C VAL A 547 18.04 11.55 15.21
N ASN A 548 17.86 10.87 14.08
CA ASN A 548 18.47 11.24 12.82
C ASN A 548 17.36 11.77 11.88
N LEU A 549 17.43 13.06 11.54
CA LEU A 549 16.37 13.73 10.79
C LEU A 549 16.20 13.12 9.39
N ARG A 550 17.31 12.76 8.73
CA ARG A 550 17.27 12.13 7.42
C ARG A 550 16.57 10.77 7.49
N THR A 551 16.89 9.96 8.49
CA THR A 551 16.24 8.66 8.69
C THR A 551 14.74 8.81 8.96
N LEU A 552 14.34 9.78 9.80
CA LEU A 552 12.92 10.04 10.06
C LEU A 552 12.16 10.51 8.82
N HIS A 553 12.81 11.35 8.01
CA HIS A 553 12.24 11.78 6.74
C HIS A 553 12.01 10.58 5.81
N ASP A 554 13.04 9.75 5.61
CA ASP A 554 13.00 8.63 4.65
C ASP A 554 12.06 7.49 5.08
N GLN A 555 11.57 7.50 6.32
CA GLN A 555 10.50 6.60 6.76
C GLN A 555 9.10 7.03 6.30
N ILE A 556 8.94 8.31 5.96
CA ILE A 556 7.63 8.94 5.70
C ILE A 556 7.51 9.40 4.25
N TYR A 557 8.61 9.88 3.68
CA TYR A 557 8.67 10.49 2.37
C TYR A 557 9.67 9.77 1.47
N SER A 558 9.48 9.90 0.16
CA SER A 558 10.48 9.51 -0.84
C SER A 558 11.79 10.31 -0.64
N THR A 559 12.87 9.78 -1.26
CA THR A 559 14.20 10.44 -1.19
C THR A 559 14.08 11.93 -1.55
N PRO A 560 14.61 12.83 -0.71
CA PRO A 560 14.48 14.25 -0.95
C PRO A 560 15.28 14.70 -2.17
N GLU A 561 14.72 15.66 -2.90
CA GLU A 561 15.36 16.33 -4.03
C GLU A 561 15.90 17.71 -3.65
N SER A 562 16.75 18.30 -4.50
CA SER A 562 17.24 19.66 -4.32
C SER A 562 16.08 20.66 -4.34
N TYR A 563 16.20 21.72 -3.52
CA TYR A 563 15.22 22.82 -3.38
C TYR A 563 13.91 22.46 -2.66
N GLU A 564 13.81 21.28 -2.07
CA GLU A 564 12.65 20.94 -1.23
C GLU A 564 12.67 21.71 0.11
N VAL A 565 11.48 21.98 0.63
CA VAL A 565 11.27 22.58 1.95
C VAL A 565 10.79 21.52 2.92
N ILE A 566 11.60 21.24 3.95
CA ILE A 566 11.32 20.18 4.92
C ILE A 566 11.33 20.76 6.33
N ARG A 567 10.28 20.48 7.09
CA ARG A 567 10.12 20.96 8.46
C ARG A 567 10.01 19.80 9.44
N PHE A 568 10.80 19.85 10.50
CA PHE A 568 10.72 18.94 11.64
C PHE A 568 10.11 19.66 12.83
N ILE A 569 9.19 19.01 13.54
CA ILE A 569 8.49 19.60 14.69
C ILE A 569 8.64 18.65 15.88
N VAL A 570 9.39 19.07 16.90
CA VAL A 570 9.38 18.39 18.20
C VAL A 570 8.18 18.90 18.99
N SER A 571 7.18 18.05 19.17
CA SER A 571 5.91 18.42 19.79
C SER A 571 6.06 18.77 21.28
N SER A 572 5.14 19.59 21.78
CA SER A 572 5.10 19.92 23.22
C SER A 572 4.96 18.64 24.05
N GLY A 573 5.86 18.45 25.02
CA GLY A 573 5.92 17.25 25.86
C GLY A 573 6.82 16.13 25.32
N ALA A 574 7.22 16.16 24.05
CA ALA A 574 8.17 15.20 23.47
C ALA A 574 9.63 15.58 23.77
N ILE A 575 10.49 14.56 23.85
CA ILE A 575 11.93 14.71 24.02
C ILE A 575 12.65 14.07 22.83
N ALA A 576 13.28 14.87 22.00
CA ALA A 576 14.24 14.42 21.01
C ALA A 576 15.62 14.29 21.68
N GLY A 577 16.08 13.05 21.93
CA GLY A 577 17.45 12.80 22.37
C GLY A 577 18.42 13.07 21.21
N THR A 578 19.65 13.37 21.48
CA THR A 578 20.71 13.72 20.50
C THR A 578 20.24 13.78 19.02
N VAL A 579 19.94 14.98 18.56
CA VAL A 579 19.47 15.22 17.18
C VAL A 579 20.66 15.29 16.22
N VAL A 580 20.71 14.40 15.24
CA VAL A 580 21.68 14.43 14.14
C VAL A 580 20.91 14.86 12.88
N VAL A 581 21.34 15.96 12.25
CA VAL A 581 20.66 16.49 11.06
C VAL A 581 20.80 15.54 9.86
N GLY A 582 21.94 14.85 9.72
CA GLY A 582 22.21 13.95 8.61
C GLY A 582 22.66 14.65 7.33
N ASP A 583 22.76 13.88 6.24
CA ASP A 583 23.21 14.35 4.92
C ASP A 583 22.00 14.58 4.01
N TRP A 584 21.97 15.71 3.32
CA TRP A 584 20.87 16.15 2.48
C TRP A 584 21.38 16.59 1.11
N PRO A 585 20.56 16.49 0.05
CA PRO A 585 20.88 17.09 -1.24
C PRO A 585 21.14 18.60 -1.11
N ASP A 586 21.90 19.14 -2.04
CA ASP A 586 22.21 20.58 -2.07
C ASP A 586 20.90 21.40 -2.17
N PHE A 587 20.85 22.54 -1.45
CA PHE A 587 19.75 23.50 -1.47
C PHE A 587 18.42 23.02 -0.88
N VAL A 588 18.38 21.92 -0.14
CA VAL A 588 17.20 21.59 0.65
C VAL A 588 17.06 22.58 1.80
N ASP A 589 15.89 23.21 1.95
CA ASP A 589 15.60 24.15 3.05
C ASP A 589 15.06 23.38 4.26
N LEU A 590 15.90 23.25 5.28
CA LEU A 590 15.56 22.53 6.52
C LEU A 590 15.20 23.49 7.64
N THR A 591 14.07 23.22 8.30
CA THR A 591 13.69 23.94 9.53
C THR A 591 13.33 22.97 10.64
N ILE A 592 13.86 23.18 11.86
CA ILE A 592 13.43 22.48 13.07
C ILE A 592 12.68 23.46 13.98
N VAL A 593 11.43 23.10 14.32
CA VAL A 593 10.63 23.79 15.35
C VAL A 593 10.65 22.95 16.62
N ILE A 594 11.15 23.50 17.72
CA ILE A 594 11.24 22.78 19.00
C ILE A 594 10.24 23.36 19.97
N ASN A 595 9.06 22.74 20.09
CA ASN A 595 8.06 23.10 21.11
C ASN A 595 8.23 22.27 22.40
N GLY A 596 8.87 21.10 22.31
CA GLY A 596 9.25 20.21 23.38
C GLY A 596 10.71 20.43 23.82
N GLN A 597 11.48 19.33 23.85
CA GLN A 597 12.87 19.36 24.29
C GLN A 597 13.79 18.63 23.30
N ALA A 598 15.00 19.18 23.07
CA ALA A 598 16.11 18.51 22.41
C ALA A 598 17.25 18.34 23.41
N LEU A 599 17.49 17.12 23.87
CA LEU A 599 18.39 16.84 24.98
C LEU A 599 19.52 15.87 24.61
N GLY A 600 20.74 16.22 24.92
CA GLY A 600 21.87 15.30 24.87
C GLY A 600 21.77 14.22 25.98
N ARG A 601 22.37 13.05 25.73
CA ARG A 601 22.44 11.95 26.71
C ARG A 601 23.18 12.39 27.97
N GLY A 602 22.66 12.06 29.15
CA GLY A 602 23.36 12.24 30.43
C GLY A 602 24.60 11.31 30.56
N GLY A 603 25.69 11.81 31.10
CA GLY A 603 26.92 11.04 31.39
C GLY A 603 26.75 10.15 32.61
N ASN A 604 27.25 8.89 32.54
CA ASN A 604 27.27 8.01 33.68
C ASN A 604 28.32 8.45 34.70
N ALA A 605 28.04 8.23 35.98
CA ALA A 605 28.97 8.50 37.08
C ALA A 605 30.21 7.63 37.03
N GLN A 606 31.28 8.08 37.68
CA GLN A 606 32.51 7.33 37.84
C GLN A 606 32.27 6.06 38.68
N GLY A 607 32.69 4.92 38.14
CA GLY A 607 32.74 3.64 38.86
C GLY A 607 34.17 3.23 39.16
N LEU A 608 34.36 2.04 39.79
CA LEU A 608 35.63 1.53 40.28
C LEU A 608 36.75 1.48 39.22
N LEU A 609 36.42 1.03 38.01
CA LEU A 609 37.34 0.88 36.85
C LEU A 609 36.91 1.70 35.64
N VAL A 610 35.92 2.57 35.79
CA VAL A 610 35.32 3.30 34.70
C VAL A 610 35.28 4.80 35.05
N ASN A 611 35.89 5.61 34.23
CA ASN A 611 35.83 7.08 34.39
C ASN A 611 34.41 7.61 34.24
N ALA A 612 34.10 8.72 34.89
CA ALA A 612 32.85 9.43 34.64
C ALA A 612 32.74 9.81 33.14
N GLN A 613 31.57 9.68 32.60
CA GLN A 613 31.30 9.96 31.21
C GLN A 613 30.83 11.41 31.03
N ALA A 614 31.29 12.05 29.96
CA ALA A 614 30.80 13.36 29.58
C ALA A 614 29.34 13.28 29.10
N GLY A 615 28.60 14.36 29.28
CA GLY A 615 27.29 14.52 28.68
C GLY A 615 27.35 14.54 27.16
N GLY A 616 26.29 14.05 26.49
CA GLY A 616 26.17 14.06 25.03
C GLY A 616 25.76 15.43 24.47
N THR A 617 25.99 15.63 23.19
CA THR A 617 25.52 16.81 22.45
C THR A 617 24.01 16.71 22.18
N ALA A 618 23.27 17.81 22.27
CA ALA A 618 21.84 17.80 21.95
C ALA A 618 21.60 17.86 20.44
N ILE A 619 22.24 18.80 19.73
CA ILE A 619 22.09 18.92 18.27
C ILE A 619 23.45 18.89 17.60
N TYR A 620 23.58 18.02 16.59
CA TYR A 620 24.74 17.91 15.73
C TYR A 620 24.37 18.18 14.29
N THR A 621 25.06 19.15 13.63
CA THR A 621 24.85 19.45 12.20
C THR A 621 26.14 19.81 11.49
N ARG A 622 26.21 19.45 10.21
CA ARG A 622 27.17 19.95 9.22
C ARG A 622 26.44 20.40 7.95
N TYR A 623 25.11 20.44 7.99
CA TYR A 623 24.24 20.93 6.93
C TYR A 623 23.55 22.21 7.39
N PRO A 624 23.34 23.21 6.49
CA PRO A 624 22.61 24.45 6.82
C PRO A 624 21.18 24.15 7.25
N ILE A 625 20.75 24.71 8.38
CA ILE A 625 19.42 24.48 8.94
C ILE A 625 18.92 25.71 9.68
N SER A 626 17.62 25.97 9.62
CA SER A 626 16.94 26.96 10.45
C SER A 626 16.38 26.31 11.72
N ILE A 627 16.53 26.94 12.89
CA ILE A 627 15.99 26.48 14.17
C ILE A 627 15.10 27.54 14.81
N ASP A 628 13.83 27.17 15.06
CA ASP A 628 12.87 27.91 15.87
C ASP A 628 12.68 27.18 17.21
N ASN A 629 13.44 27.59 18.23
CA ASN A 629 13.35 26.96 19.56
C ASN A 629 12.37 27.73 20.45
N GLN A 630 11.19 27.16 20.63
CA GLN A 630 10.17 27.65 21.56
C GLN A 630 10.16 26.87 22.89
N GLY A 631 10.93 25.78 22.95
CA GLY A 631 11.08 24.89 24.10
C GLY A 631 12.47 24.94 24.71
N THR A 632 13.14 23.80 24.86
CA THR A 632 14.47 23.69 25.51
C THR A 632 15.44 22.88 24.67
N ILE A 633 16.62 23.39 24.42
CA ILE A 633 17.78 22.68 23.89
C ILE A 633 18.80 22.51 25.02
N GLY A 634 19.24 21.31 25.37
CA GLY A 634 20.17 21.09 26.46
C GLY A 634 21.21 19.99 26.17
N GLY A 635 22.48 20.34 26.22
CA GLY A 635 23.53 19.31 26.28
C GLY A 635 23.37 18.42 27.52
N GLY A 636 23.74 17.15 27.46
CA GLY A 636 23.68 16.28 28.63
C GLY A 636 24.60 16.75 29.78
N GLY A 637 24.24 16.49 31.01
CA GLY A 637 25.10 16.70 32.16
C GLY A 637 26.21 15.65 32.23
N GLY A 638 27.38 16.01 32.74
CA GLY A 638 28.45 15.04 33.02
C GLY A 638 28.19 14.17 34.29
N GLY A 639 28.71 12.96 34.32
CA GLY A 639 28.63 12.11 35.50
C GLY A 639 29.53 12.62 36.64
N GLY A 640 29.11 12.44 37.90
CA GLY A 640 29.86 12.81 39.12
C GLY A 640 30.98 11.81 39.47
N GLY A 641 31.97 12.25 40.20
CA GLY A 641 33.05 11.43 40.74
C GLY A 641 32.61 10.60 41.94
N PHE A 642 33.27 9.48 42.22
CA PHE A 642 33.02 8.70 43.43
C PHE A 642 33.64 9.36 44.69
N GLY A 643 33.16 8.99 45.89
CA GLY A 643 33.66 9.44 47.16
C GLY A 643 34.42 8.37 47.94
N THR A 644 35.59 8.70 48.54
CA THR A 644 36.36 7.90 49.46
C THR A 644 37.22 8.76 50.36
N THR A 645 37.64 8.26 51.52
CA THR A 645 38.55 8.92 52.44
C THR A 645 40.00 8.61 52.19
N SER A 646 40.35 7.64 51.34
CA SER A 646 41.71 7.20 51.06
C SER A 646 42.07 7.33 49.60
N SER A 647 43.35 7.41 49.27
CA SER A 647 43.88 7.34 47.92
C SER A 647 43.80 5.95 47.29
N GLU A 648 43.50 4.94 48.12
CA GLU A 648 43.25 3.58 47.63
C GLU A 648 41.84 3.48 47.05
N LEU A 649 41.74 2.95 45.83
CA LEU A 649 40.49 2.88 45.09
C LEU A 649 39.49 1.86 45.65
N PHE A 650 39.82 1.15 46.74
CA PHE A 650 38.96 0.11 47.31
C PHE A 650 38.83 0.27 48.82
N PRO A 651 37.58 0.25 49.32
CA PRO A 651 36.31 0.27 48.60
C PRO A 651 35.89 1.70 48.24
N ILE A 652 35.07 1.87 47.14
CA ILE A 652 34.32 3.12 46.88
C ILE A 652 33.29 3.26 48.00
N GLU A 653 33.43 4.30 48.85
CA GLU A 653 32.55 4.51 49.99
C GLU A 653 31.21 5.10 49.56
N ALA A 654 31.23 6.04 48.64
CA ALA A 654 30.01 6.65 48.09
C ALA A 654 30.01 6.73 46.55
N GLY A 655 28.94 6.35 45.93
CA GLY A 655 28.76 6.42 44.46
C GLY A 655 28.59 7.84 43.97
N GLY A 656 29.08 8.16 42.78
CA GLY A 656 28.78 9.42 42.06
C GLY A 656 27.38 9.45 41.47
N GLY A 657 26.81 10.62 41.32
CA GLY A 657 25.50 10.83 40.65
C GLY A 657 25.60 10.86 39.14
N GLY A 658 24.59 10.34 38.42
CA GLY A 658 24.47 10.39 36.96
C GLY A 658 24.11 11.81 36.46
N GLY A 659 24.56 12.18 35.28
CA GLY A 659 24.25 13.46 34.65
C GLY A 659 22.81 13.57 34.13
N ALA A 660 22.29 14.81 34.03
CA ALA A 660 21.00 15.10 33.41
C ALA A 660 21.01 14.83 31.90
N GLY A 661 19.86 14.58 31.31
CA GLY A 661 19.72 14.40 29.84
C GLY A 661 18.73 13.32 29.44
N TYR A 662 18.73 12.95 28.15
CA TYR A 662 17.86 11.88 27.67
C TYR A 662 18.63 10.91 26.74
N PRO A 663 18.75 9.64 27.08
CA PRO A 663 18.42 9.10 28.41
C PRO A 663 19.33 9.70 29.50
N PRO A 664 18.87 9.78 30.77
CA PRO A 664 19.68 10.28 31.86
C PRO A 664 20.85 9.35 32.18
N GLY A 665 21.90 9.90 32.73
CA GLY A 665 23.08 9.13 33.18
C GLY A 665 22.80 8.31 34.45
N SER A 666 23.44 7.15 34.54
CA SER A 666 23.35 6.28 35.72
C SER A 666 24.28 6.74 36.85
N GLY A 667 23.81 6.68 38.09
CA GLY A 667 24.65 6.79 39.26
C GLY A 667 25.52 5.54 39.44
N SER A 668 26.65 5.64 40.17
CA SER A 668 27.52 4.50 40.45
C SER A 668 27.29 3.91 41.85
N SER A 669 27.71 2.66 42.02
CA SER A 669 27.60 1.96 43.31
C SER A 669 28.64 2.45 44.29
N GLY A 670 28.26 2.55 45.57
CA GLY A 670 29.14 2.76 46.72
C GLY A 670 28.85 1.75 47.82
N VAL A 671 29.83 1.45 48.69
CA VAL A 671 29.67 0.50 49.80
C VAL A 671 28.72 1.04 50.88
N ILE A 672 28.75 2.36 51.11
CA ILE A 672 27.94 3.01 52.13
C ILE A 672 26.61 3.46 51.47
N GLU A 673 26.71 4.12 50.34
CA GLU A 673 25.52 4.64 49.62
C GLU A 673 25.80 4.77 48.12
N ASN A 674 24.83 4.35 47.30
CA ASN A 674 24.89 4.49 45.85
C ASN A 674 24.61 5.95 45.45
N GLY A 675 25.22 6.38 44.36
CA GLY A 675 24.79 7.60 43.67
C GLY A 675 23.45 7.42 42.97
N GLN A 676 22.69 8.49 42.87
CA GLN A 676 21.41 8.51 42.18
C GLN A 676 21.57 8.65 40.66
N ASN A 677 20.68 8.07 39.90
CA ASN A 677 20.58 8.36 38.48
C ASN A 677 20.19 9.84 38.25
N GLY A 678 20.63 10.40 37.15
CA GLY A 678 20.14 11.70 36.69
C GLY A 678 18.66 11.64 36.32
N THR A 679 18.11 12.80 36.02
CA THR A 679 16.79 12.96 35.41
C THR A 679 16.93 13.65 34.04
N THR A 680 15.85 13.96 33.38
CA THR A 680 15.88 14.71 32.12
C THR A 680 16.46 16.12 32.28
N THR A 681 16.33 16.73 33.46
CA THR A 681 16.70 18.14 33.68
C THR A 681 17.74 18.36 34.79
N ALA A 682 17.88 17.41 35.72
CA ALA A 682 18.78 17.55 36.87
C ALA A 682 19.73 16.36 36.98
N GLY A 683 20.97 16.62 37.41
CA GLY A 683 21.89 15.56 37.75
C GLY A 683 21.48 14.84 39.03
N GLY A 684 21.79 13.55 39.12
CA GLY A 684 21.58 12.73 40.33
C GLY A 684 22.51 13.14 41.48
N LEU A 685 22.07 13.01 42.69
CA LEU A 685 22.92 13.26 43.89
C LEU A 685 23.97 12.15 44.03
N GLY A 686 25.15 12.50 44.40
CA GLY A 686 26.15 11.53 44.90
C GLY A 686 25.69 10.91 46.19
N GLY A 687 26.13 9.67 46.48
CA GLY A 687 25.87 9.00 47.76
C GLY A 687 26.52 9.72 48.95
N ALA A 688 26.04 9.43 50.16
CA ALA A 688 26.58 9.89 51.44
C ALA A 688 26.79 11.42 51.53
N GLN A 689 25.87 12.22 51.01
CA GLN A 689 25.91 13.67 51.01
C GLN A 689 26.10 14.24 52.44
N GLY A 690 26.89 15.27 52.55
CA GLY A 690 27.20 15.91 53.85
C GLY A 690 28.29 15.18 54.69
N THR A 691 28.94 14.17 54.18
CA THR A 691 30.04 13.44 54.79
C THR A 691 31.37 13.78 54.10
N ALA A 692 32.52 13.48 54.77
CA ALA A 692 33.84 13.70 54.20
C ALA A 692 34.16 12.83 52.98
N TYR A 693 33.40 11.78 52.76
CA TYR A 693 33.53 10.81 51.68
C TYR A 693 32.33 10.86 50.69
N ALA A 694 31.59 11.95 50.67
CA ALA A 694 30.46 12.12 49.75
C ALA A 694 30.87 11.95 48.29
N GLY A 695 30.04 11.25 47.54
CA GLY A 695 30.12 11.19 46.08
C GLY A 695 29.78 12.55 45.47
N GLY A 696 30.36 12.84 44.31
CA GLY A 696 30.05 14.04 43.53
C GLY A 696 28.69 13.94 42.84
N ASN A 697 27.93 15.03 42.83
CA ASN A 697 26.68 15.08 42.10
C ASN A 697 26.91 15.02 40.57
N GLY A 698 26.00 14.44 39.83
CA GLY A 698 25.94 14.60 38.39
C GLY A 698 25.65 16.04 37.99
N GLY A 699 26.10 16.47 36.80
CA GLY A 699 25.82 17.77 36.26
C GLY A 699 24.36 17.91 35.79
N GLY A 700 23.77 19.10 35.93
CA GLY A 700 22.55 19.48 35.21
C GLY A 700 22.82 19.62 33.70
N LEU A 701 21.79 19.95 32.93
CA LEU A 701 21.93 20.11 31.48
C LEU A 701 23.09 21.02 31.10
N GLY A 702 24.00 20.55 30.25
CA GLY A 702 25.18 21.26 29.80
C GLY A 702 26.26 21.51 30.87
N GLN A 703 26.09 21.02 32.10
CA GLN A 703 27.01 21.26 33.24
C GLN A 703 27.90 20.04 33.50
N ALA A 704 29.10 20.27 33.98
CA ALA A 704 30.00 19.19 34.40
C ALA A 704 29.49 18.56 35.68
N GLY A 705 29.79 17.25 35.87
CA GLY A 705 29.61 16.58 37.13
C GLY A 705 30.64 17.06 38.16
N GLN A 706 30.32 16.95 39.45
CA GLN A 706 31.18 17.40 40.53
C GLN A 706 32.37 16.47 40.75
N ASN A 707 33.53 17.05 40.93
CA ASN A 707 34.70 16.37 41.43
C ASN A 707 34.58 16.12 42.94
N THR A 708 35.23 15.11 43.43
CA THR A 708 35.50 14.86 44.84
C THR A 708 36.99 14.93 45.08
N THR A 709 37.44 14.65 46.30
CA THR A 709 38.89 14.64 46.61
C THR A 709 39.66 13.60 45.82
N TYR A 710 39.04 12.42 45.51
CA TYR A 710 39.67 11.30 44.82
C TYR A 710 38.93 10.86 43.56
N GLY A 711 37.71 11.36 43.33
CA GLY A 711 36.92 11.06 42.15
C GLY A 711 36.81 12.27 41.23
N THR A 712 36.82 12.04 39.93
CA THR A 712 36.72 13.11 38.92
C THR A 712 35.39 13.03 38.22
N GLY A 713 34.64 14.13 38.29
CA GLY A 713 33.43 14.30 37.48
C GLY A 713 33.79 14.63 36.00
N ALA A 714 32.88 14.31 35.11
CA ALA A 714 33.06 14.51 33.69
C ALA A 714 32.46 15.85 33.20
N ALA A 715 32.89 16.31 32.03
CA ALA A 715 32.39 17.52 31.41
C ALA A 715 30.90 17.43 31.02
N GLY A 716 30.20 18.56 31.03
CA GLY A 716 28.87 18.66 30.42
C GLY A 716 28.92 18.60 28.91
N GLY A 717 27.85 18.12 28.31
CA GLY A 717 27.66 18.05 26.86
C GLY A 717 27.40 19.42 26.25
N ARG A 718 27.55 19.50 24.94
CA ARG A 718 27.25 20.70 24.15
C ARG A 718 25.75 20.78 23.88
N ALA A 719 25.20 21.97 23.89
CA ALA A 719 23.86 22.18 23.36
C ALA A 719 23.85 21.97 21.84
N VAL A 720 24.86 22.54 21.17
CA VAL A 720 25.00 22.46 19.71
C VAL A 720 26.46 22.20 19.33
N ASP A 721 26.66 21.31 18.35
CA ASP A 721 27.91 21.13 17.62
C ASP A 721 27.64 21.38 16.14
N GLY A 722 28.13 22.50 15.59
CA GLY A 722 27.85 23.01 14.25
C GLY A 722 27.02 24.30 14.25
N ASP A 723 27.22 25.18 15.23
CA ASP A 723 26.45 26.43 15.39
C ASP A 723 26.55 27.36 14.16
N SER A 724 27.69 27.37 13.43
CA SER A 724 27.85 28.11 12.19
C SER A 724 26.95 27.69 11.03
N TYR A 725 26.38 26.48 11.09
CA TYR A 725 25.42 25.96 10.11
C TYR A 725 23.99 26.33 10.47
N ILE A 726 23.73 26.96 11.61
CA ILE A 726 22.38 27.19 12.10
C ILE A 726 21.98 28.67 11.92
N ASN A 727 20.87 28.87 11.22
CA ASN A 727 20.14 30.12 11.21
C ASN A 727 19.09 30.07 12.33
N TRP A 728 19.35 30.87 13.40
CA TRP A 728 18.43 30.90 14.54
C TRP A 728 17.24 31.82 14.24
N ILE A 729 16.05 31.25 14.05
CA ILE A 729 14.79 32.01 13.97
C ILE A 729 14.42 32.50 15.37
N ASN A 730 14.47 31.60 16.35
CA ASN A 730 14.29 31.89 17.77
C ASN A 730 15.27 31.01 18.58
N LEU A 731 16.01 31.62 19.50
CA LEU A 731 17.00 30.91 20.31
C LEU A 731 16.35 30.15 21.48
N GLY A 732 15.29 30.66 22.07
CA GLY A 732 14.60 30.08 23.23
C GLY A 732 15.53 29.76 24.40
N THR A 733 15.23 28.68 25.12
CA THR A 733 16.05 28.20 26.26
C THR A 733 17.14 27.25 25.80
N VAL A 734 18.41 27.59 26.06
CA VAL A 734 19.57 26.77 25.70
C VAL A 734 20.49 26.54 26.89
N HIS A 735 20.79 25.26 27.20
CA HIS A 735 21.70 24.84 28.26
C HIS A 735 22.92 24.13 27.69
N GLY A 736 24.11 24.66 27.89
CA GLY A 736 25.38 24.13 27.38
C GLY A 736 25.99 24.97 26.28
N ALA A 737 27.22 24.62 25.88
CA ALA A 737 27.97 25.37 24.88
C ALA A 737 27.39 25.13 23.47
N ARG A 738 27.41 26.20 22.65
CA ARG A 738 27.25 26.15 21.20
C ARG A 738 28.64 26.28 20.57
N VAL A 739 29.05 25.33 19.77
CA VAL A 739 30.37 25.26 19.15
C VAL A 739 30.27 24.85 17.69
N ASN A 740 31.36 25.04 16.94
CA ASN A 740 31.47 24.61 15.54
C ASN A 740 32.25 23.30 15.43
#